data_699bdb7e4adeeaeaf1088cd6ab396ebd
#
_entry.id   699bdb7e4adeeaeaf1088cd6ab396ebd
#
_cell.length_a   1.000
_cell.length_b   1.000
_cell.length_c   1.000
_cell.angle_alpha   90.00
_cell.angle_beta   90.00
_cell.angle_gamma   90.00
#
_symmetry.space_group_name_H-M   'P 1'
#
loop_
_entity.id
_entity.type
_entity.pdbx_description
1 polymer ?
#
loop_
_entity_poly.entity_id
_entity_poly.type
_entity_poly.pdbx_seq_one_letter_code
_entity_poly.pdbx_strand_id
1 'polypeptide(L)'
;MMNTTCYRLVVCEKPSVARSIAAVLGAGRRGDGFLSGGGYLVSWCFGHLAELSDADAYDEKYGKWRREDLPILPDSWQYTVARDKQKQMNTLRTLMHREDVCEVVNACDAGREGELIFRTAYNLNNCRKRVRRLWISSMEDAAILQGFDNLRDGAEYDNLYASALCRSKADWLVGINATRLFSVMYHRTLNVGRVVSPTLALLVQREAEINAFQPETFYTVHLDFDGFSAAGGRMKEQAEAERLAGDCNSKTAAVSSVVQTKKAEKAPALYDLTTLQRDANRLLGYTAQQTLDYLQSLYEKKLCTYPRTDSRYLTDDMEGGVNALALCCAGICGTEPPAAVCSGQVCSSKKVSDHHAVVPTMAAGETDLEALPAGEREILRLVSRQVLMAVSAPFVYLETEVKLDCGGNAFSAKGKTVVQPGWKAYADAELTDKALPELSEGQSLPVSSCAVKEGRTTPPKHFTEDTLLSAMETAGKEDMPKDAERKGLGTPATRAAVIEKLVATGFAERRKAKKSVRLVPTEAGVSLITVLPEQLQSPLLTAEWEHRLKEIECGELGADEFLAGIRDMVAALVRDAAPVDGAEVLFPSGRPVVGKCPRCGAQVTESKNGYFCERRSCKFGLWRDNRFLVAKKLSLTKKMVSSLLTEGRAYASGVYSEKTGKTYDAFIVLEDDGARSSYKLDFTK
;
A
#
# COMPACT_ATOMS: atom_id res chain seq x y z
N MET A 1 -59.98 -6.44 -0.96
CA MET A 1 -58.54 -6.77 -0.85
C MET A 1 -57.77 -5.49 -1.06
N MET A 2 -57.20 -4.90 0.01
CA MET A 2 -56.32 -3.76 -0.13
C MET A 2 -55.12 -4.20 -0.94
N ASN A 3 -54.88 -3.56 -2.09
CA ASN A 3 -53.63 -3.73 -2.84
C ASN A 3 -52.50 -3.20 -1.94
N THR A 4 -51.91 -4.09 -1.13
CA THR A 4 -50.71 -3.77 -0.37
C THR A 4 -49.59 -3.52 -1.37
N THR A 5 -49.22 -2.29 -1.56
CA THR A 5 -48.13 -1.90 -2.45
C THR A 5 -46.88 -2.56 -1.91
N CYS A 6 -46.35 -3.57 -2.63
CA CYS A 6 -45.12 -4.27 -2.25
C CYS A 6 -43.92 -3.42 -2.65
N TYR A 7 -43.11 -3.05 -1.65
CA TYR A 7 -41.85 -2.32 -1.87
C TYR A 7 -40.67 -3.28 -2.04
N ARG A 8 -39.72 -2.89 -2.91
CA ARG A 8 -38.38 -3.45 -2.96
C ARG A 8 -37.44 -2.56 -2.13
N LEU A 9 -36.76 -3.14 -1.13
CA LEU A 9 -35.74 -2.43 -0.36
C LEU A 9 -34.40 -2.55 -1.05
N VAL A 10 -33.84 -1.44 -1.52
CA VAL A 10 -32.52 -1.38 -2.13
C VAL A 10 -31.53 -0.89 -1.09
N VAL A 11 -30.44 -1.64 -0.84
CA VAL A 11 -29.40 -1.27 0.11
C VAL A 11 -28.08 -1.06 -0.63
N CYS A 12 -27.60 0.19 -0.60
CA CYS A 12 -26.38 0.63 -1.26
C CYS A 12 -25.21 0.70 -0.26
N GLU A 13 -23.97 0.70 -0.74
CA GLU A 13 -22.80 0.85 0.12
C GLU A 13 -22.68 2.26 0.72
N LYS A 14 -23.06 3.30 -0.06
CA LYS A 14 -22.89 4.72 0.30
C LYS A 14 -24.12 5.56 -0.01
N PRO A 15 -24.29 6.69 0.71
CA PRO A 15 -25.41 7.61 0.46
C PRO A 15 -25.41 8.23 -0.94
N SER A 16 -24.25 8.47 -1.54
CA SER A 16 -24.11 9.02 -2.90
C SER A 16 -24.69 8.06 -3.94
N VAL A 17 -24.29 6.79 -3.89
CA VAL A 17 -24.80 5.71 -4.74
C VAL A 17 -26.31 5.54 -4.57
N ALA A 18 -26.80 5.55 -3.31
CA ALA A 18 -28.23 5.45 -3.02
C ALA A 18 -29.03 6.58 -3.66
N ARG A 19 -28.53 7.82 -3.62
CA ARG A 19 -29.22 8.97 -4.29
C ARG A 19 -29.27 8.81 -5.80
N SER A 20 -28.17 8.34 -6.43
CA SER A 20 -28.14 8.11 -7.87
C SER A 20 -29.13 7.02 -8.30
N ILE A 21 -29.14 5.89 -7.60
CA ILE A 21 -30.10 4.80 -7.88
C ILE A 21 -31.54 5.25 -7.61
N ALA A 22 -31.79 5.95 -6.50
CA ALA A 22 -33.12 6.44 -6.15
C ALA A 22 -33.68 7.41 -7.19
N ALA A 23 -32.85 8.30 -7.76
CA ALA A 23 -33.25 9.22 -8.80
C ALA A 23 -33.73 8.47 -10.06
N VAL A 24 -32.99 7.45 -10.48
CA VAL A 24 -33.31 6.62 -11.65
C VAL A 24 -34.61 5.81 -11.43
N LEU A 25 -34.82 5.29 -10.20
CA LEU A 25 -35.99 4.49 -9.85
C LEU A 25 -37.21 5.31 -9.46
N GLY A 26 -37.16 6.65 -9.50
CA GLY A 26 -38.24 7.51 -9.11
C GLY A 26 -38.54 7.56 -7.60
N ALA A 27 -37.55 7.20 -6.76
CA ALA A 27 -37.65 7.21 -5.31
C ALA A 27 -37.21 8.58 -4.73
N GLY A 28 -37.93 9.64 -5.02
CA GLY A 28 -37.54 11.02 -4.67
C GLY A 28 -37.97 11.50 -3.27
N ARG A 29 -38.88 10.82 -2.56
CA ARG A 29 -39.37 11.24 -1.25
C ARG A 29 -38.35 10.88 -0.14
N ARG A 30 -37.90 11.87 0.61
CA ARG A 30 -36.91 11.69 1.69
C ARG A 30 -37.56 11.11 2.95
N GLY A 31 -36.92 10.07 3.51
CA GLY A 31 -37.15 9.54 4.84
C GLY A 31 -35.91 9.76 5.73
N ASP A 32 -35.94 9.28 6.99
CA ASP A 32 -34.77 9.30 7.88
C ASP A 32 -33.86 8.10 7.60
N GLY A 33 -32.78 8.35 6.86
CA GLY A 33 -31.81 7.32 6.43
C GLY A 33 -32.25 6.51 5.21
N PHE A 34 -33.27 6.94 4.45
CA PHE A 34 -33.70 6.31 3.19
C PHE A 34 -34.45 7.28 2.26
N LEU A 35 -34.65 6.84 1.03
CA LEU A 35 -35.46 7.50 0.00
C LEU A 35 -36.58 6.55 -0.41
N SER A 36 -37.76 7.08 -0.82
CA SER A 36 -38.91 6.26 -1.21
C SER A 36 -39.64 6.80 -2.42
N GLY A 37 -40.21 5.92 -3.21
CA GLY A 37 -41.01 6.21 -4.41
C GLY A 37 -40.92 5.11 -5.45
N GLY A 38 -41.73 5.14 -6.49
CA GLY A 38 -41.64 4.19 -7.59
C GLY A 38 -41.77 2.69 -7.22
N GLY A 39 -42.30 2.37 -6.02
CA GLY A 39 -42.31 0.99 -5.52
C GLY A 39 -40.98 0.57 -4.82
N TYR A 40 -40.07 1.51 -4.58
CA TYR A 40 -38.80 1.29 -3.97
C TYR A 40 -38.61 2.04 -2.66
N LEU A 41 -37.84 1.42 -1.73
CA LEU A 41 -37.22 2.05 -0.59
C LEU A 41 -35.72 1.93 -0.81
N VAL A 42 -34.99 3.04 -0.94
CA VAL A 42 -33.55 3.04 -1.20
C VAL A 42 -32.84 3.55 0.03
N SER A 43 -32.07 2.70 0.67
CA SER A 43 -31.27 3.01 1.84
C SER A 43 -29.79 2.68 1.58
N TRP A 44 -28.94 2.90 2.57
CA TRP A 44 -27.50 2.77 2.39
C TRP A 44 -26.81 2.30 3.67
N CYS A 45 -25.60 1.81 3.49
CA CYS A 45 -24.58 1.69 4.51
C CYS A 45 -23.67 2.94 4.51
N PHE A 46 -22.69 2.99 5.39
CA PHE A 46 -21.55 3.92 5.36
C PHE A 46 -20.27 3.09 5.28
N GLY A 47 -20.13 2.24 4.25
CA GLY A 47 -19.21 1.12 4.25
C GLY A 47 -19.64 0.08 5.30
N HIS A 48 -18.70 -0.57 5.95
CA HIS A 48 -19.02 -1.50 7.04
C HIS A 48 -19.74 -0.79 8.19
N LEU A 49 -20.96 -1.20 8.49
CA LEU A 49 -21.72 -0.72 9.66
C LEU A 49 -21.29 -1.45 10.94
N ALA A 50 -20.87 -2.68 10.80
CA ALA A 50 -20.36 -3.51 11.89
C ALA A 50 -19.10 -4.23 11.44
N GLU A 51 -18.21 -4.46 12.40
CA GLU A 51 -16.94 -5.16 12.24
C GLU A 51 -16.85 -6.32 13.23
N LEU A 52 -15.95 -7.27 13.00
CA LEU A 52 -15.63 -8.30 14.00
C LEU A 52 -15.17 -7.61 15.27
N SER A 53 -15.75 -8.01 16.39
CA SER A 53 -15.46 -7.40 17.69
C SER A 53 -14.01 -7.59 18.11
N ASP A 54 -13.49 -6.65 18.91
CA ASP A 54 -12.21 -6.82 19.56
C ASP A 54 -12.23 -7.99 20.56
N ALA A 55 -11.05 -8.46 20.95
CA ALA A 55 -10.92 -9.66 21.77
C ALA A 55 -11.60 -9.55 23.13
N ASP A 56 -11.66 -8.37 23.73
CA ASP A 56 -12.29 -8.13 25.03
C ASP A 56 -13.82 -8.30 25.02
N ALA A 57 -14.43 -8.23 23.85
CA ALA A 57 -15.85 -8.56 23.69
C ALA A 57 -16.13 -10.06 23.88
N TYR A 58 -15.15 -10.92 23.65
CA TYR A 58 -15.27 -12.37 23.85
C TYR A 58 -15.01 -12.79 25.30
N ASP A 59 -14.04 -12.13 25.98
CA ASP A 59 -13.72 -12.36 27.39
C ASP A 59 -13.00 -11.12 27.92
N GLU A 60 -13.45 -10.59 29.06
CA GLU A 60 -12.85 -9.39 29.73
C GLU A 60 -11.34 -9.54 30.01
N LYS A 61 -10.85 -10.79 30.21
CA LYS A 61 -9.41 -11.05 30.42
C LYS A 61 -8.56 -10.55 29.25
N TYR A 62 -9.10 -10.56 28.03
CA TYR A 62 -8.40 -10.09 26.83
C TYR A 62 -8.29 -8.55 26.75
N GLY A 63 -8.91 -7.79 27.65
CA GLY A 63 -8.70 -6.35 27.78
C GLY A 63 -7.26 -5.99 28.17
N LYS A 64 -6.54 -6.91 28.84
CA LYS A 64 -5.09 -6.79 29.07
C LYS A 64 -4.33 -7.78 28.23
N TRP A 65 -3.30 -7.30 27.54
CA TRP A 65 -2.50 -8.16 26.67
C TRP A 65 -1.50 -8.96 27.50
N ARG A 66 -1.66 -10.29 27.49
CA ARG A 66 -0.80 -11.23 28.20
C ARG A 66 -0.49 -12.42 27.30
N ARG A 67 0.70 -13.01 27.44
CA ARG A 67 1.10 -14.17 26.65
C ARG A 67 0.29 -15.44 27.01
N GLU A 68 -0.02 -15.58 28.29
CA GLU A 68 -0.79 -16.72 28.81
C GLU A 68 -2.23 -16.80 28.28
N ASP A 69 -2.76 -15.69 27.76
CA ASP A 69 -4.09 -15.59 27.18
C ASP A 69 -4.13 -15.94 25.67
N LEU A 70 -2.99 -16.24 25.06
CA LEU A 70 -2.85 -16.55 23.64
C LEU A 70 -2.73 -18.08 23.42
N PRO A 71 -3.25 -18.62 22.31
CA PRO A 71 -3.94 -17.93 21.23
C PRO A 71 -5.40 -17.61 21.53
N ILE A 72 -5.93 -16.50 20.94
CA ILE A 72 -7.34 -16.13 20.98
C ILE A 72 -8.01 -16.73 19.74
N LEU A 73 -8.81 -17.76 19.92
CA LEU A 73 -9.46 -18.53 18.87
C LEU A 73 -10.97 -18.66 19.18
N PRO A 74 -11.81 -17.67 18.82
CA PRO A 74 -13.23 -17.70 19.15
C PRO A 74 -13.97 -18.87 18.46
N ASP A 75 -14.84 -19.56 19.19
CA ASP A 75 -15.72 -20.58 18.61
C ASP A 75 -16.92 -19.95 17.88
N SER A 76 -17.40 -18.83 18.39
CA SER A 76 -18.47 -18.04 17.77
C SER A 76 -18.01 -16.59 17.52
N TRP A 77 -18.45 -16.04 16.39
CA TRP A 77 -18.01 -14.69 15.98
C TRP A 77 -18.99 -13.63 16.47
N GLN A 78 -18.47 -12.60 17.11
CA GLN A 78 -19.21 -11.42 17.54
C GLN A 78 -18.92 -10.22 16.67
N TYR A 79 -19.90 -9.34 16.54
CA TYR A 79 -19.80 -8.11 15.74
C TYR A 79 -20.15 -6.90 16.59
N THR A 80 -19.39 -5.83 16.40
CA THR A 80 -19.64 -4.54 17.04
C THR A 80 -20.06 -3.52 15.99
N VAL A 81 -21.20 -2.88 16.20
CA VAL A 81 -21.66 -1.77 15.38
C VAL A 81 -20.97 -0.49 15.85
N ALA A 82 -20.34 0.26 14.94
CA ALA A 82 -19.73 1.54 15.26
C ALA A 82 -20.78 2.53 15.81
N ARG A 83 -20.43 3.29 16.85
CA ARG A 83 -21.37 4.17 17.57
C ARG A 83 -22.05 5.20 16.67
N ASP A 84 -21.26 5.80 15.78
CA ASP A 84 -21.72 6.78 14.79
C ASP A 84 -22.61 6.18 13.69
N LYS A 85 -22.56 4.85 13.49
CA LYS A 85 -23.32 4.11 12.49
C LYS A 85 -24.57 3.41 13.05
N GLN A 86 -24.76 3.43 14.37
CA GLN A 86 -25.86 2.75 15.05
C GLN A 86 -27.24 3.21 14.55
N LYS A 87 -27.39 4.51 14.31
CA LYS A 87 -28.66 5.06 13.77
C LYS A 87 -29.01 4.43 12.43
N GLN A 88 -28.05 4.34 11.51
CA GLN A 88 -28.29 3.77 10.19
C GLN A 88 -28.55 2.26 10.24
N MET A 89 -27.85 1.53 11.11
CA MET A 89 -28.11 0.11 11.34
C MET A 89 -29.56 -0.11 11.82
N ASN A 90 -30.07 0.73 12.74
CA ASN A 90 -31.44 0.67 13.21
C ASN A 90 -32.46 1.03 12.10
N THR A 91 -32.15 2.02 11.23
CA THR A 91 -32.97 2.35 10.06
C THR A 91 -33.08 1.13 9.13
N LEU A 92 -31.97 0.48 8.80
CA LEU A 92 -31.98 -0.73 7.97
C LEU A 92 -32.79 -1.86 8.63
N ARG A 93 -32.65 -2.06 9.95
CA ARG A 93 -33.45 -3.03 10.70
C ARG A 93 -34.94 -2.76 10.52
N THR A 94 -35.36 -1.53 10.75
CA THR A 94 -36.78 -1.13 10.61
C THR A 94 -37.28 -1.37 9.19
N LEU A 95 -36.52 -0.98 8.16
CA LEU A 95 -36.90 -1.17 6.76
C LEU A 95 -36.98 -2.65 6.36
N MET A 96 -36.00 -3.45 6.77
CA MET A 96 -35.94 -4.89 6.49
C MET A 96 -37.11 -5.67 7.11
N HIS A 97 -37.67 -5.22 8.23
CA HIS A 97 -38.77 -5.87 8.93
C HIS A 97 -40.18 -5.29 8.59
N ARG A 98 -40.27 -4.31 7.70
CA ARG A 98 -41.58 -3.82 7.25
C ARG A 98 -42.36 -4.90 6.54
N GLU A 99 -43.65 -5.03 6.85
CA GLU A 99 -44.56 -6.03 6.24
C GLU A 99 -44.78 -5.78 4.75
N ASP A 100 -44.74 -4.52 4.31
CA ASP A 100 -44.93 -4.11 2.93
C ASP A 100 -43.63 -4.16 2.09
N VAL A 101 -42.51 -4.63 2.64
CA VAL A 101 -41.28 -4.94 1.89
C VAL A 101 -41.26 -6.42 1.54
N CYS A 102 -41.21 -6.76 0.25
CA CYS A 102 -41.26 -8.14 -0.23
C CYS A 102 -39.87 -8.75 -0.50
N GLU A 103 -38.93 -7.98 -0.92
CA GLU A 103 -37.56 -8.42 -1.18
C GLU A 103 -36.54 -7.31 -0.89
N VAL A 104 -35.26 -7.72 -0.71
CA VAL A 104 -34.16 -6.83 -0.49
C VAL A 104 -33.17 -6.95 -1.65
N VAL A 105 -32.82 -5.83 -2.25
CA VAL A 105 -31.82 -5.77 -3.32
C VAL A 105 -30.49 -5.31 -2.72
N ASN A 106 -29.49 -6.18 -2.80
CA ASN A 106 -28.11 -5.80 -2.53
C ASN A 106 -27.58 -4.97 -3.71
N ALA A 107 -27.42 -3.68 -3.51
CA ALA A 107 -26.87 -2.70 -4.44
C ALA A 107 -25.57 -2.08 -3.90
N CYS A 108 -24.87 -2.79 -3.00
CA CYS A 108 -23.49 -2.46 -2.65
C CYS A 108 -22.56 -2.74 -3.84
N ASP A 109 -21.38 -2.16 -3.82
CA ASP A 109 -20.41 -2.27 -4.90
C ASP A 109 -20.24 -3.74 -5.33
N ALA A 110 -20.12 -3.99 -6.61
CA ALA A 110 -19.97 -5.34 -7.16
C ALA A 110 -18.58 -5.89 -6.81
N GLY A 111 -18.52 -6.90 -5.97
CA GLY A 111 -17.29 -7.50 -5.47
C GLY A 111 -17.43 -8.12 -4.08
N ARG A 112 -16.38 -8.80 -3.62
CA ARG A 112 -16.31 -9.47 -2.31
C ARG A 112 -16.65 -8.54 -1.15
N GLU A 113 -16.13 -7.30 -1.18
CA GLU A 113 -16.30 -6.32 -0.10
C GLU A 113 -17.75 -5.85 0.01
N GLY A 114 -18.38 -5.48 -1.12
CA GLY A 114 -19.79 -5.07 -1.13
C GLY A 114 -20.72 -6.19 -0.69
N GLU A 115 -20.39 -7.45 -1.04
CA GLU A 115 -21.15 -8.61 -0.55
C GLU A 115 -21.00 -8.76 0.97
N LEU A 116 -19.80 -8.62 1.51
CA LEU A 116 -19.54 -8.69 2.96
C LEU A 116 -20.27 -7.56 3.71
N ILE A 117 -20.21 -6.32 3.22
CA ILE A 117 -20.89 -5.17 3.83
C ILE A 117 -22.40 -5.42 3.93
N PHE A 118 -23.02 -5.80 2.81
CA PHE A 118 -24.46 -6.06 2.76
C PHE A 118 -24.86 -7.22 3.66
N ARG A 119 -24.22 -8.39 3.50
CA ARG A 119 -24.59 -9.63 4.24
C ARG A 119 -24.38 -9.47 5.73
N THR A 120 -23.34 -8.73 6.16
CA THR A 120 -23.13 -8.44 7.58
C THR A 120 -24.31 -7.64 8.13
N ALA A 121 -24.74 -6.58 7.46
CA ALA A 121 -25.91 -5.79 7.90
C ALA A 121 -27.20 -6.60 7.85
N TYR A 122 -27.40 -7.39 6.80
CA TYR A 122 -28.59 -8.23 6.61
C TYR A 122 -28.70 -9.31 7.70
N ASN A 123 -27.60 -10.02 7.98
CA ASN A 123 -27.57 -11.10 8.96
C ASN A 123 -27.69 -10.60 10.39
N LEU A 124 -27.01 -9.50 10.76
CA LEU A 124 -27.11 -8.90 12.09
C LEU A 124 -28.50 -8.34 12.38
N ASN A 125 -29.23 -7.94 11.36
CA ASN A 125 -30.63 -7.57 11.49
C ASN A 125 -31.60 -8.75 11.46
N ASN A 126 -31.13 -10.00 11.36
CA ASN A 126 -31.95 -11.22 11.28
C ASN A 126 -33.04 -11.14 10.18
N CYS A 127 -32.71 -10.50 9.07
CA CYS A 127 -33.63 -10.41 7.93
C CYS A 127 -33.73 -11.80 7.25
N ARG A 128 -34.95 -12.18 6.83
CA ARG A 128 -35.21 -13.45 6.13
C ARG A 128 -35.89 -13.27 4.78
N LYS A 129 -35.99 -12.03 4.31
CA LYS A 129 -36.59 -11.71 3.02
C LYS A 129 -35.69 -12.15 1.89
N ARG A 130 -36.28 -12.48 0.74
CA ARG A 130 -35.52 -12.84 -0.45
C ARG A 130 -34.52 -11.75 -0.79
N VAL A 131 -33.28 -12.14 -1.13
CA VAL A 131 -32.22 -11.23 -1.57
C VAL A 131 -32.08 -11.31 -3.08
N ARG A 132 -32.01 -10.15 -3.73
CA ARG A 132 -31.62 -10.01 -5.13
C ARG A 132 -30.31 -9.24 -5.19
N ARG A 133 -29.53 -9.43 -6.24
CA ARG A 133 -28.21 -8.78 -6.43
C ARG A 133 -28.22 -7.89 -7.67
N LEU A 134 -27.93 -6.61 -7.48
CA LEU A 134 -27.59 -5.68 -8.53
C LEU A 134 -26.07 -5.74 -8.78
N TRP A 135 -25.66 -6.05 -10.01
CA TRP A 135 -24.26 -6.12 -10.40
C TRP A 135 -24.02 -5.19 -11.59
N ILE A 136 -23.42 -4.02 -11.33
CA ILE A 136 -23.17 -2.98 -12.34
C ILE A 136 -21.77 -2.40 -12.16
N SER A 137 -21.12 -2.04 -13.26
CA SER A 137 -19.79 -1.43 -13.31
C SER A 137 -19.80 0.07 -13.58
N SER A 138 -21.00 0.65 -13.87
CA SER A 138 -21.19 2.08 -14.10
C SER A 138 -22.41 2.59 -13.34
N MET A 139 -22.40 3.86 -12.96
CA MET A 139 -23.50 4.57 -12.31
C MET A 139 -24.34 5.39 -13.30
N GLU A 140 -24.14 5.25 -14.61
CA GLU A 140 -24.98 5.85 -15.64
C GLU A 140 -26.40 5.33 -15.55
N ASP A 141 -27.37 6.19 -15.86
CA ASP A 141 -28.80 5.88 -15.69
C ASP A 141 -29.22 4.63 -16.49
N ALA A 142 -28.68 4.47 -17.71
CA ALA A 142 -28.93 3.30 -18.54
C ALA A 142 -28.40 2.00 -17.92
N ALA A 143 -27.19 2.05 -17.33
CA ALA A 143 -26.59 0.89 -16.67
C ALA A 143 -27.36 0.50 -15.40
N ILE A 144 -27.87 1.48 -14.64
CA ILE A 144 -28.72 1.22 -13.46
C ILE A 144 -30.01 0.54 -13.90
N LEU A 145 -30.72 1.09 -14.90
CA LEU A 145 -31.97 0.51 -15.39
C LEU A 145 -31.79 -0.92 -15.89
N GLN A 146 -30.79 -1.14 -16.75
CA GLN A 146 -30.46 -2.47 -17.26
C GLN A 146 -30.11 -3.44 -16.13
N GLY A 147 -29.39 -2.98 -15.10
CA GLY A 147 -29.06 -3.79 -13.94
C GLY A 147 -30.30 -4.21 -13.14
N PHE A 148 -31.28 -3.32 -12.97
CA PHE A 148 -32.54 -3.63 -12.29
C PHE A 148 -33.44 -4.58 -13.10
N ASP A 149 -33.37 -4.54 -14.43
CA ASP A 149 -34.05 -5.50 -15.29
C ASP A 149 -33.41 -6.90 -15.20
N ASN A 150 -32.13 -6.97 -14.89
CA ASN A 150 -31.33 -8.19 -14.83
C ASN A 150 -30.87 -8.58 -13.41
N LEU A 151 -31.66 -8.26 -12.38
CA LEU A 151 -31.35 -8.66 -11.00
C LEU A 151 -31.17 -10.16 -10.88
N ARG A 152 -30.05 -10.58 -10.30
CA ARG A 152 -29.74 -11.98 -10.05
C ARG A 152 -30.25 -12.46 -8.69
N ASP A 153 -30.28 -13.78 -8.47
CA ASP A 153 -30.61 -14.31 -7.15
C ASP A 153 -29.44 -14.12 -6.19
N GLY A 154 -29.72 -13.68 -4.96
CA GLY A 154 -28.68 -13.45 -3.97
C GLY A 154 -27.90 -14.72 -3.62
N ALA A 155 -28.51 -15.90 -3.72
CA ALA A 155 -27.87 -17.18 -3.44
C ALA A 155 -26.69 -17.51 -4.39
N GLU A 156 -26.69 -16.97 -5.61
CA GLU A 156 -25.57 -17.13 -6.56
C GLU A 156 -24.25 -16.55 -6.01
N TYR A 157 -24.32 -15.69 -5.00
CA TYR A 157 -23.19 -14.99 -4.39
C TYR A 157 -22.80 -15.52 -3.00
N ASP A 158 -23.36 -16.65 -2.56
CA ASP A 158 -23.08 -17.22 -1.24
C ASP A 158 -21.61 -17.63 -1.08
N ASN A 159 -21.00 -18.20 -2.11
CA ASN A 159 -19.57 -18.55 -2.10
C ASN A 159 -18.68 -17.31 -2.10
N LEU A 160 -19.06 -16.24 -2.82
CA LEU A 160 -18.35 -14.97 -2.80
C LEU A 160 -18.37 -14.36 -1.40
N TYR A 161 -19.53 -14.39 -0.73
CA TYR A 161 -19.67 -13.97 0.66
C TYR A 161 -18.84 -14.85 1.61
N ALA A 162 -18.87 -16.16 1.45
CA ALA A 162 -18.09 -17.09 2.27
C ALA A 162 -16.58 -16.80 2.15
N SER A 163 -16.08 -16.57 0.94
CA SER A 163 -14.69 -16.19 0.68
C SER A 163 -14.32 -14.87 1.39
N ALA A 164 -15.17 -13.84 1.25
CA ALA A 164 -14.96 -12.55 1.91
C ALA A 164 -14.96 -12.63 3.44
N LEU A 165 -15.89 -13.42 4.00
CA LEU A 165 -16.01 -13.66 5.44
C LEU A 165 -14.81 -14.44 5.98
N CYS A 166 -14.36 -15.49 5.28
CA CYS A 166 -13.18 -16.26 5.63
C CYS A 166 -11.93 -15.38 5.66
N ARG A 167 -11.75 -14.50 4.66
CA ARG A 167 -10.66 -13.54 4.65
C ARG A 167 -10.70 -12.63 5.88
N SER A 168 -11.85 -12.04 6.18
CA SER A 168 -12.01 -11.15 7.34
C SER A 168 -11.68 -11.84 8.65
N LYS A 169 -12.17 -13.07 8.86
CA LYS A 169 -11.90 -13.87 10.05
C LYS A 169 -10.43 -14.29 10.16
N ALA A 170 -9.82 -14.70 9.06
CA ALA A 170 -8.40 -15.07 9.01
C ALA A 170 -7.48 -13.88 9.31
N ASP A 171 -7.74 -12.73 8.70
CA ASP A 171 -6.98 -11.50 8.95
C ASP A 171 -7.14 -11.05 10.42
N TRP A 172 -8.32 -11.22 11.02
CA TRP A 172 -8.54 -10.96 12.45
C TRP A 172 -7.74 -11.93 13.34
N LEU A 173 -7.79 -13.25 13.08
CA LEU A 173 -7.08 -14.27 13.86
C LEU A 173 -5.57 -14.01 13.87
N VAL A 174 -4.97 -13.78 12.71
CA VAL A 174 -3.54 -13.52 12.61
C VAL A 174 -3.20 -12.15 13.18
N GLY A 175 -3.97 -11.13 12.83
CA GLY A 175 -3.72 -9.75 13.25
C GLY A 175 -3.73 -9.60 14.77
N ILE A 176 -4.74 -10.14 15.45
CA ILE A 176 -4.88 -9.98 16.90
C ILE A 176 -3.85 -10.80 17.68
N ASN A 177 -3.64 -12.05 17.28
CA ASN A 177 -2.71 -12.95 17.97
C ASN A 177 -1.25 -12.53 17.73
N ALA A 178 -0.82 -12.30 16.50
CA ALA A 178 0.54 -11.89 16.21
C ALA A 178 0.85 -10.50 16.80
N THR A 179 -0.07 -9.52 16.65
CA THR A 179 0.12 -8.19 17.24
C THR A 179 0.30 -8.27 18.76
N ARG A 180 -0.56 -8.99 19.46
CA ARG A 180 -0.47 -9.14 20.94
C ARG A 180 0.78 -9.91 21.35
N LEU A 181 1.06 -11.02 20.69
CA LEU A 181 2.23 -11.87 20.98
C LEU A 181 3.54 -11.06 20.93
N PHE A 182 3.81 -10.43 19.78
CA PHE A 182 5.05 -9.68 19.61
C PHE A 182 5.07 -8.39 20.44
N SER A 183 3.91 -7.74 20.62
CA SER A 183 3.84 -6.55 21.48
C SER A 183 4.12 -6.86 22.94
N VAL A 184 3.63 -7.97 23.48
CA VAL A 184 3.92 -8.42 24.84
C VAL A 184 5.37 -8.87 24.98
N MET A 185 5.87 -9.61 23.98
CA MET A 185 7.23 -10.13 23.97
C MET A 185 8.28 -9.00 23.99
N TYR A 186 8.06 -7.94 23.21
CA TYR A 186 9.00 -6.82 23.08
C TYR A 186 8.55 -5.55 23.80
N HIS A 187 7.45 -5.61 24.56
CA HIS A 187 6.94 -4.51 25.39
C HIS A 187 6.69 -3.19 24.65
N ARG A 188 6.34 -3.28 23.39
CA ARG A 188 6.00 -2.16 22.51
C ARG A 188 4.85 -2.57 21.60
N THR A 189 3.94 -1.66 21.27
CA THR A 189 2.88 -1.96 20.31
C THR A 189 3.49 -2.23 18.93
N LEU A 190 3.38 -3.47 18.46
CA LEU A 190 3.88 -3.96 17.19
C LEU A 190 2.70 -4.48 16.35
N ASN A 191 2.23 -3.65 15.43
CA ASN A 191 1.12 -4.01 14.54
C ASN A 191 1.62 -5.00 13.47
N VAL A 192 1.16 -6.23 13.55
CA VAL A 192 1.50 -7.31 12.61
C VAL A 192 0.28 -7.64 11.76
N GLY A 193 0.48 -7.94 10.50
CA GLY A 193 -0.59 -8.34 9.60
C GLY A 193 -0.08 -8.95 8.31
N ARG A 194 -0.87 -9.85 7.74
CA ARG A 194 -0.53 -10.67 6.58
C ARG A 194 -0.05 -9.90 5.35
N VAL A 195 -0.56 -8.71 5.10
CA VAL A 195 -0.15 -7.86 3.97
C VAL A 195 0.78 -6.74 4.42
N VAL A 196 0.54 -6.17 5.61
CA VAL A 196 1.31 -5.04 6.14
C VAL A 196 2.76 -5.43 6.42
N SER A 197 2.99 -6.59 7.06
CA SER A 197 4.33 -7.04 7.43
C SER A 197 5.20 -7.39 6.22
N PRO A 198 4.74 -8.16 5.21
CA PRO A 198 5.53 -8.40 4.00
C PRO A 198 5.79 -7.11 3.19
N THR A 199 4.83 -6.17 3.17
CA THR A 199 5.06 -4.87 2.51
C THR A 199 6.16 -4.07 3.21
N LEU A 200 6.19 -4.09 4.55
CA LEU A 200 7.28 -3.48 5.32
C LEU A 200 8.60 -4.21 5.07
N ALA A 201 8.59 -5.54 4.95
CA ALA A 201 9.79 -6.34 4.65
C ALA A 201 10.42 -5.93 3.31
N LEU A 202 9.61 -5.64 2.26
CA LEU A 202 10.12 -5.10 1.00
C LEU A 202 10.88 -3.78 1.19
N LEU A 203 10.37 -2.88 2.02
CA LEU A 203 11.03 -1.60 2.32
C LEU A 203 12.35 -1.83 3.06
N VAL A 204 12.35 -2.71 4.08
CA VAL A 204 13.54 -3.02 4.89
C VAL A 204 14.61 -3.70 4.05
N GLN A 205 14.24 -4.66 3.21
CA GLN A 205 15.16 -5.32 2.31
C GLN A 205 15.80 -4.35 1.32
N ARG A 206 15.00 -3.44 0.73
CA ARG A 206 15.51 -2.42 -0.19
C ARG A 206 16.51 -1.49 0.50
N GLU A 207 16.28 -1.10 1.73
CA GLU A 207 17.20 -0.26 2.50
C GLU A 207 18.48 -1.02 2.82
N ALA A 208 18.40 -2.31 3.14
CA ALA A 208 19.57 -3.17 3.33
C ALA A 208 20.40 -3.31 2.05
N GLU A 209 19.76 -3.50 0.89
CA GLU A 209 20.42 -3.55 -0.42
C GLU A 209 21.16 -2.24 -0.72
N ILE A 210 20.54 -1.07 -0.43
CA ILE A 210 21.14 0.24 -0.64
C ILE A 210 22.37 0.42 0.28
N ASN A 211 22.23 0.06 1.55
CA ASN A 211 23.29 0.22 2.56
C ASN A 211 24.46 -0.74 2.35
N ALA A 212 24.21 -1.93 1.82
CA ALA A 212 25.24 -2.92 1.51
C ALA A 212 25.93 -2.68 0.17
N PHE A 213 25.39 -1.78 -0.67
CA PHE A 213 25.90 -1.56 -2.02
C PHE A 213 27.29 -0.93 -2.01
N GLN A 214 28.21 -1.53 -2.75
CA GLN A 214 29.55 -1.01 -2.98
C GLN A 214 29.64 -0.46 -4.40
N PRO A 215 29.88 0.85 -4.58
CA PRO A 215 30.03 1.44 -5.91
C PRO A 215 31.29 0.92 -6.60
N GLU A 216 31.16 0.40 -7.80
CA GLU A 216 32.26 0.04 -8.67
C GLU A 216 32.50 1.14 -9.71
N THR A 217 33.74 1.58 -9.83
CA THR A 217 34.15 2.52 -10.89
C THR A 217 34.42 1.74 -12.18
N PHE A 218 34.01 2.30 -13.29
CA PHE A 218 34.32 1.78 -14.62
C PHE A 218 34.64 2.94 -15.57
N TYR A 219 35.34 2.63 -16.64
CA TYR A 219 35.77 3.60 -17.66
C TYR A 219 35.22 3.18 -19.00
N THR A 220 34.83 4.16 -19.83
CA THR A 220 34.38 3.96 -21.21
C THR A 220 35.10 4.96 -22.11
N VAL A 221 35.62 4.48 -23.23
CA VAL A 221 36.22 5.34 -24.25
C VAL A 221 35.14 5.78 -25.23
N HIS A 222 35.08 7.07 -25.49
CA HIS A 222 34.16 7.68 -26.44
C HIS A 222 34.96 8.27 -27.58
N LEU A 223 34.59 7.91 -28.81
CA LEU A 223 35.09 8.51 -30.05
C LEU A 223 34.05 9.53 -30.53
N ASP A 224 34.45 10.75 -30.73
CA ASP A 224 33.60 11.78 -31.29
C ASP A 224 33.89 11.95 -32.79
N PHE A 225 32.82 12.02 -33.57
CA PHE A 225 32.80 12.24 -34.99
C PHE A 225 31.99 13.50 -35.31
N ASP A 226 31.99 13.89 -36.55
CA ASP A 226 31.09 14.99 -37.00
C ASP A 226 29.63 14.53 -36.89
N GLY A 227 28.88 15.15 -35.99
CA GLY A 227 27.45 14.91 -35.78
C GLY A 227 27.08 13.72 -34.85
N PHE A 228 28.01 12.88 -34.42
CA PHE A 228 27.70 11.78 -33.48
C PHE A 228 28.90 11.31 -32.67
N SER A 229 28.66 10.47 -31.68
CA SER A 229 29.73 9.80 -30.89
C SER A 229 29.47 8.32 -30.76
N ALA A 230 30.54 7.53 -30.73
CA ALA A 230 30.51 6.09 -30.47
C ALA A 230 31.21 5.73 -29.15
N ALA A 231 30.70 4.73 -28.45
CA ALA A 231 31.26 4.28 -27.18
C ALA A 231 31.84 2.86 -27.29
N GLY A 232 32.99 2.66 -26.64
CA GLY A 232 33.57 1.34 -26.44
C GLY A 232 32.96 0.59 -25.26
N GLY A 233 33.45 -0.61 -25.00
CA GLY A 233 33.07 -1.43 -23.84
C GLY A 233 33.47 -0.79 -22.50
N ARG A 234 32.87 -1.27 -21.40
CA ARG A 234 33.28 -0.89 -20.04
C ARG A 234 34.61 -1.55 -19.67
N MET A 235 35.50 -0.79 -19.09
CA MET A 235 36.82 -1.22 -18.59
C MET A 235 36.88 -0.95 -17.10
N LYS A 236 37.62 -1.81 -16.36
CA LYS A 236 37.82 -1.64 -14.92
C LYS A 236 38.96 -0.68 -14.61
N GLU A 237 40.02 -0.76 -15.43
CA GLU A 237 41.29 -0.04 -15.20
C GLU A 237 41.34 1.26 -16.04
N GLN A 238 41.58 2.39 -15.38
CA GLN A 238 41.74 3.69 -16.02
C GLN A 238 42.88 3.71 -17.04
N ALA A 239 44.02 3.13 -16.68
CA ALA A 239 45.18 3.11 -17.54
C ALA A 239 44.96 2.32 -18.85
N GLU A 240 44.07 1.32 -18.86
CA GLU A 240 43.68 0.58 -20.04
C GLU A 240 42.81 1.48 -20.96
N ALA A 241 41.85 2.21 -20.38
CA ALA A 241 41.00 3.12 -21.10
C ALA A 241 41.81 4.31 -21.69
N GLU A 242 42.79 4.83 -20.94
CA GLU A 242 43.68 5.90 -21.42
C GLU A 242 44.59 5.45 -22.57
N ARG A 243 45.11 4.24 -22.50
CA ARG A 243 45.90 3.66 -23.61
C ARG A 243 45.04 3.52 -24.85
N LEU A 244 43.83 2.92 -24.71
CA LEU A 244 42.89 2.79 -25.82
C LEU A 244 42.52 4.13 -26.41
N ALA A 245 42.26 5.15 -25.58
CA ALA A 245 41.97 6.50 -26.04
C ALA A 245 43.16 7.10 -26.81
N GLY A 246 44.38 6.96 -26.30
CA GLY A 246 45.59 7.38 -26.97
C GLY A 246 45.80 6.66 -28.31
N ASP A 247 45.54 5.36 -28.35
CA ASP A 247 45.64 4.54 -29.59
C ASP A 247 44.65 4.92 -30.64
N CYS A 248 43.46 5.40 -30.27
CA CYS A 248 42.40 5.80 -31.18
C CYS A 248 42.43 7.31 -31.57
N ASN A 249 43.14 8.11 -30.78
CA ASN A 249 43.15 9.56 -30.97
C ASN A 249 43.80 9.93 -32.33
N SER A 250 43.17 10.82 -33.07
CA SER A 250 43.60 11.28 -34.39
C SER A 250 43.75 10.15 -35.44
N LYS A 251 43.16 8.96 -35.21
CA LYS A 251 43.07 7.88 -36.16
C LYS A 251 41.75 7.93 -36.94
N THR A 252 41.64 7.03 -37.91
CA THR A 252 40.43 6.80 -38.69
C THR A 252 39.76 5.53 -38.17
N ALA A 253 38.46 5.60 -37.90
CA ALA A 253 37.64 4.44 -37.60
C ALA A 253 36.93 3.96 -38.83
N ALA A 254 36.93 2.65 -39.06
CA ALA A 254 36.20 2.05 -40.16
C ALA A 254 34.81 1.59 -39.69
N VAL A 255 33.78 1.87 -40.47
CA VAL A 255 32.44 1.35 -40.21
C VAL A 255 32.42 -0.15 -40.55
N SER A 256 32.31 -0.99 -39.54
CA SER A 256 32.32 -2.47 -39.69
C SER A 256 30.94 -3.04 -39.97
N SER A 257 29.88 -2.41 -39.49
CA SER A 257 28.49 -2.77 -39.86
C SER A 257 27.51 -1.62 -39.59
N VAL A 258 26.48 -1.56 -40.41
CA VAL A 258 25.31 -0.67 -40.20
C VAL A 258 24.05 -1.52 -40.23
N VAL A 259 23.39 -1.67 -39.08
CA VAL A 259 22.16 -2.47 -38.98
C VAL A 259 20.99 -1.56 -38.68
N GLN A 260 20.01 -1.54 -39.56
CA GLN A 260 18.74 -0.85 -39.31
C GLN A 260 17.65 -1.86 -38.99
N THR A 261 17.01 -1.68 -37.81
CA THR A 261 15.93 -2.53 -37.38
C THR A 261 14.68 -1.70 -37.15
N LYS A 262 13.59 -2.06 -37.83
CA LYS A 262 12.28 -1.46 -37.58
C LYS A 262 11.70 -2.05 -36.30
N LYS A 263 11.50 -1.23 -35.29
CA LYS A 263 10.90 -1.62 -34.00
C LYS A 263 9.52 -1.01 -33.85
N ALA A 264 8.59 -1.78 -33.28
CA ALA A 264 7.25 -1.34 -32.96
C ALA A 264 6.98 -1.57 -31.47
N GLU A 265 6.69 -0.51 -30.75
CA GLU A 265 6.25 -0.58 -29.35
C GLU A 265 4.72 -0.53 -29.35
N LYS A 266 4.09 -1.57 -28.80
CA LYS A 266 2.63 -1.65 -28.67
C LYS A 266 2.09 -0.52 -27.79
N ALA A 267 0.87 -0.10 -28.07
CA ALA A 267 0.14 0.82 -27.20
C ALA A 267 -0.01 0.23 -25.78
N PRO A 268 0.03 1.08 -24.73
CA PRO A 268 -0.24 0.62 -23.38
C PRO A 268 -1.69 0.15 -23.26
N ALA A 269 -1.98 -0.73 -22.31
CA ALA A 269 -3.35 -1.09 -21.98
C ALA A 269 -4.07 0.04 -21.21
N LEU A 270 -5.38 -0.05 -21.06
CA LEU A 270 -6.16 0.85 -20.22
C LEU A 270 -5.72 0.77 -18.74
N TYR A 271 -6.21 1.66 -17.89
CA TYR A 271 -5.90 1.63 -16.47
C TYR A 271 -6.78 0.63 -15.72
N ASP A 272 -6.13 -0.16 -14.86
CA ASP A 272 -6.68 -0.63 -13.59
C ASP A 272 -6.35 0.38 -12.48
N LEU A 273 -6.85 0.15 -11.26
CA LEU A 273 -6.58 1.05 -10.15
C LEU A 273 -5.07 1.17 -9.83
N THR A 274 -4.35 0.04 -9.82
CA THR A 274 -2.93 0.03 -9.43
C THR A 274 -2.06 0.81 -10.43
N THR A 275 -2.27 0.60 -11.72
CA THR A 275 -1.50 1.31 -12.75
C THR A 275 -1.84 2.80 -12.80
N LEU A 276 -3.10 3.18 -12.55
CA LEU A 276 -3.48 4.59 -12.39
C LEU A 276 -2.80 5.22 -11.18
N GLN A 277 -2.79 4.56 -10.01
CA GLN A 277 -2.12 5.05 -8.81
C GLN A 277 -0.61 5.23 -9.03
N ARG A 278 0.02 4.31 -9.75
CA ARG A 278 1.44 4.37 -10.10
C ARG A 278 1.75 5.58 -10.98
N ASP A 279 0.99 5.77 -12.04
CA ASP A 279 1.19 6.89 -12.96
C ASP A 279 0.82 8.23 -12.31
N ALA A 280 -0.23 8.30 -11.51
CA ALA A 280 -0.58 9.50 -10.75
C ALA A 280 0.53 9.88 -9.75
N ASN A 281 1.15 8.91 -9.07
CA ASN A 281 2.28 9.16 -8.19
C ASN A 281 3.50 9.68 -8.97
N ARG A 282 3.81 9.05 -10.11
CA ARG A 282 4.98 9.38 -10.94
C ARG A 282 4.85 10.74 -11.64
N LEU A 283 3.65 11.06 -12.16
CA LEU A 283 3.41 12.23 -13.02
C LEU A 283 2.88 13.43 -12.21
N LEU A 284 2.01 13.19 -11.24
CA LEU A 284 1.30 14.23 -10.49
C LEU A 284 1.76 14.34 -9.03
N GLY A 285 2.52 13.36 -8.52
CA GLY A 285 2.99 13.33 -7.14
C GLY A 285 1.91 12.95 -6.11
N TYR A 286 0.75 12.46 -6.55
CA TYR A 286 -0.32 12.02 -5.65
C TYR A 286 0.04 10.70 -4.97
N THR A 287 -0.43 10.55 -3.72
CA THR A 287 -0.37 9.25 -3.05
C THR A 287 -1.38 8.28 -3.67
N ALA A 288 -1.17 6.98 -3.46
CA ALA A 288 -2.11 5.97 -3.89
C ALA A 288 -3.52 6.19 -3.29
N GLN A 289 -3.60 6.65 -2.03
CA GLN A 289 -4.86 6.95 -1.38
C GLN A 289 -5.54 8.18 -2.00
N GLN A 290 -4.81 9.28 -2.23
CA GLN A 290 -5.36 10.47 -2.88
C GLN A 290 -5.91 10.14 -4.28
N THR A 291 -5.18 9.33 -5.05
CA THR A 291 -5.63 8.89 -6.37
C THR A 291 -6.93 8.10 -6.30
N LEU A 292 -7.05 7.18 -5.33
CA LEU A 292 -8.29 6.42 -5.10
C LEU A 292 -9.44 7.34 -4.68
N ASP A 293 -9.19 8.31 -3.80
CA ASP A 293 -10.22 9.23 -3.31
C ASP A 293 -10.76 10.12 -4.45
N TYR A 294 -9.89 10.64 -5.31
CA TYR A 294 -10.29 11.43 -6.47
C TYR A 294 -11.07 10.58 -7.50
N LEU A 295 -10.59 9.38 -7.79
CA LEU A 295 -11.27 8.48 -8.71
C LEU A 295 -12.63 8.02 -8.17
N GLN A 296 -12.72 7.75 -6.86
CA GLN A 296 -13.98 7.41 -6.21
C GLN A 296 -14.99 8.57 -6.30
N SER A 297 -14.53 9.81 -6.11
CA SER A 297 -15.39 11.00 -6.28
C SER A 297 -15.87 11.15 -7.72
N LEU A 298 -15.00 10.92 -8.72
CA LEU A 298 -15.38 10.93 -10.14
C LEU A 298 -16.41 9.85 -10.46
N TYR A 299 -16.27 8.65 -9.92
CA TYR A 299 -17.24 7.57 -10.06
C TYR A 299 -18.61 7.97 -9.47
N GLU A 300 -18.63 8.53 -8.25
CA GLU A 300 -19.87 8.97 -7.59
C GLU A 300 -20.55 10.13 -8.31
N LYS A 301 -19.78 10.95 -9.03
CA LYS A 301 -20.27 12.01 -9.94
C LYS A 301 -20.67 11.48 -11.32
N LYS A 302 -20.57 10.18 -11.57
CA LYS A 302 -20.86 9.52 -12.84
C LYS A 302 -19.90 9.91 -13.98
N LEU A 303 -18.69 10.36 -13.68
CA LEU A 303 -17.71 10.83 -14.66
C LEU A 303 -16.66 9.77 -15.03
N CYS A 304 -16.48 8.75 -14.19
CA CYS A 304 -15.63 7.59 -14.45
C CYS A 304 -16.37 6.30 -14.09
N THR A 305 -15.89 5.18 -14.63
CA THR A 305 -16.35 3.83 -14.27
C THR A 305 -15.81 3.40 -12.90
N TYR A 306 -16.21 2.23 -12.42
CA TYR A 306 -15.89 1.73 -11.08
C TYR A 306 -14.37 1.73 -10.80
N PRO A 307 -13.92 2.32 -9.66
CA PRO A 307 -12.50 2.56 -9.41
C PRO A 307 -11.69 1.32 -9.02
N ARG A 308 -12.32 0.34 -8.33
CA ARG A 308 -11.58 -0.80 -7.73
C ARG A 308 -11.58 -2.00 -8.65
N THR A 309 -10.96 -1.86 -9.81
CA THR A 309 -10.81 -2.93 -10.80
C THR A 309 -9.34 -3.36 -10.93
N ASP A 310 -9.12 -4.62 -11.23
CA ASP A 310 -7.83 -5.22 -11.61
C ASP A 310 -7.74 -5.46 -13.14
N SER A 311 -8.83 -5.21 -13.87
CA SER A 311 -8.86 -5.36 -15.32
C SER A 311 -8.34 -4.11 -16.04
N ARG A 312 -7.65 -4.35 -17.13
CA ARG A 312 -7.13 -3.33 -18.06
C ARG A 312 -7.78 -3.42 -19.45
N TYR A 313 -8.96 -4.06 -19.50
CA TYR A 313 -9.71 -4.30 -20.72
C TYR A 313 -11.18 -3.92 -20.54
N LEU A 314 -11.82 -3.55 -21.66
CA LEU A 314 -13.26 -3.44 -21.77
C LEU A 314 -13.86 -4.79 -22.17
N THR A 315 -15.17 -4.96 -21.98
CA THR A 315 -15.90 -6.14 -22.49
C THR A 315 -16.13 -6.05 -23.99
N ASP A 316 -16.34 -7.17 -24.63
CA ASP A 316 -16.47 -7.23 -26.11
C ASP A 316 -17.73 -6.48 -26.60
N ASP A 317 -18.79 -6.43 -25.80
CA ASP A 317 -20.02 -5.66 -26.08
C ASP A 317 -19.82 -4.13 -26.09
N MET A 318 -18.76 -3.63 -25.43
CA MET A 318 -18.42 -2.21 -25.41
C MET A 318 -17.66 -1.75 -26.66
N GLU A 319 -17.21 -2.67 -27.54
CA GLU A 319 -16.37 -2.34 -28.68
C GLU A 319 -16.97 -1.28 -29.60
N GLY A 320 -18.29 -1.34 -29.85
CA GLY A 320 -19.02 -0.36 -30.66
C GLY A 320 -18.97 1.06 -30.14
N GLY A 321 -18.78 1.24 -28.82
CA GLY A 321 -18.70 2.54 -28.15
C GLY A 321 -17.32 3.17 -28.09
N VAL A 322 -16.25 2.42 -28.41
CA VAL A 322 -14.84 2.86 -28.22
C VAL A 322 -14.50 4.11 -29.04
N ASN A 323 -15.06 4.26 -30.25
CA ASN A 323 -14.87 5.47 -31.04
C ASN A 323 -15.44 6.72 -30.37
N ALA A 324 -16.65 6.63 -29.85
CA ALA A 324 -17.29 7.74 -29.12
C ALA A 324 -16.51 8.06 -27.83
N LEU A 325 -16.05 7.04 -27.12
CA LEU A 325 -15.19 7.20 -25.93
C LEU A 325 -13.88 7.92 -26.27
N ALA A 326 -13.24 7.58 -27.38
CA ALA A 326 -12.00 8.23 -27.83
C ALA A 326 -12.24 9.72 -28.17
N LEU A 327 -13.35 10.05 -28.82
CA LEU A 327 -13.77 11.45 -29.09
C LEU A 327 -14.00 12.23 -27.78
N CYS A 328 -14.73 11.64 -26.84
CA CYS A 328 -14.96 12.21 -25.52
C CYS A 328 -13.63 12.50 -24.81
N CYS A 329 -12.74 11.53 -24.77
CA CYS A 329 -11.42 11.66 -24.16
C CYS A 329 -10.55 12.74 -24.84
N ALA A 330 -10.61 12.86 -26.17
CA ALA A 330 -9.91 13.92 -26.90
C ALA A 330 -10.42 15.32 -26.50
N GLY A 331 -11.74 15.48 -26.36
CA GLY A 331 -12.35 16.72 -25.85
C GLY A 331 -11.88 17.06 -24.43
N ILE A 332 -11.87 16.09 -23.49
CA ILE A 332 -11.39 16.28 -22.11
C ILE A 332 -9.90 16.68 -22.08
N CYS A 333 -9.08 16.11 -22.97
CA CYS A 333 -7.65 16.42 -23.07
C CYS A 333 -7.34 17.69 -23.88
N GLY A 334 -8.30 18.22 -24.62
CA GLY A 334 -8.09 19.35 -25.54
C GLY A 334 -7.17 18.99 -26.70
N THR A 335 -7.25 17.77 -27.24
CA THR A 335 -6.42 17.23 -28.32
C THR A 335 -7.27 16.65 -29.44
N GLU A 336 -6.66 16.45 -30.62
CA GLU A 336 -7.32 15.70 -31.69
C GLU A 336 -7.40 14.20 -31.34
N PRO A 337 -8.49 13.52 -31.73
CA PRO A 337 -8.61 12.06 -31.53
C PRO A 337 -7.61 11.31 -32.42
N PRO A 338 -7.30 10.03 -32.13
CA PRO A 338 -6.48 9.19 -33.00
C PRO A 338 -7.09 9.09 -34.39
N ALA A 339 -6.25 9.21 -35.44
CA ALA A 339 -6.69 9.09 -36.84
C ALA A 339 -7.36 7.73 -37.14
N ALA A 340 -6.99 6.70 -36.39
CA ALA A 340 -7.61 5.38 -36.41
C ALA A 340 -7.69 4.83 -34.98
N VAL A 341 -8.88 4.43 -34.56
CA VAL A 341 -9.14 3.84 -33.26
C VAL A 341 -9.05 2.32 -33.35
N CYS A 342 -8.11 1.74 -32.63
CA CYS A 342 -7.86 0.29 -32.59
C CYS A 342 -8.66 -0.37 -31.46
N SER A 343 -9.99 -0.45 -31.59
CA SER A 343 -10.91 -0.96 -30.55
C SER A 343 -10.58 -2.38 -30.08
N GLY A 344 -10.26 -3.29 -31.00
CA GLY A 344 -9.98 -4.70 -30.70
C GLY A 344 -8.75 -4.93 -29.78
N GLN A 345 -7.85 -3.94 -29.61
CA GLN A 345 -6.73 -4.11 -28.67
C GLN A 345 -7.08 -3.79 -27.21
N VAL A 346 -8.21 -3.12 -26.97
CA VAL A 346 -8.68 -2.75 -25.63
C VAL A 346 -9.89 -3.57 -25.16
N CYS A 347 -10.55 -4.32 -26.06
CA CYS A 347 -11.71 -5.16 -25.74
C CYS A 347 -11.32 -6.63 -25.61
N SER A 348 -11.68 -7.26 -24.51
CA SER A 348 -11.53 -8.71 -24.29
C SER A 348 -12.30 -9.13 -23.03
N SER A 349 -13.52 -9.62 -23.17
CA SER A 349 -14.33 -10.13 -22.05
C SER A 349 -13.64 -11.24 -21.26
N LYS A 350 -12.76 -12.03 -21.89
CA LYS A 350 -11.98 -13.09 -21.23
C LYS A 350 -10.94 -12.54 -20.21
N LYS A 351 -10.59 -11.26 -20.31
CA LYS A 351 -9.60 -10.57 -19.44
C LYS A 351 -10.27 -9.59 -18.49
N VAL A 352 -11.58 -9.59 -18.44
CA VAL A 352 -12.38 -8.83 -17.46
C VAL A 352 -12.84 -9.82 -16.41
N SER A 353 -12.50 -9.51 -15.14
CA SER A 353 -12.97 -10.28 -13.98
C SER A 353 -14.35 -9.78 -13.54
N ASP A 354 -14.41 -9.04 -12.44
CA ASP A 354 -15.65 -8.47 -11.89
C ASP A 354 -16.05 -7.17 -12.59
N HIS A 355 -15.05 -6.35 -12.96
CA HIS A 355 -15.22 -5.04 -13.60
C HIS A 355 -14.23 -4.83 -14.73
N HIS A 356 -14.66 -4.08 -15.75
CA HIS A 356 -13.77 -3.64 -16.82
C HIS A 356 -12.83 -2.52 -16.36
N ALA A 357 -11.89 -2.13 -17.21
CA ALA A 357 -10.92 -1.07 -16.96
C ALA A 357 -11.57 0.26 -16.56
N VAL A 358 -10.79 1.12 -15.88
CA VAL A 358 -11.19 2.49 -15.56
C VAL A 358 -11.18 3.32 -16.83
N VAL A 359 -12.33 3.87 -17.20
CA VAL A 359 -12.50 4.80 -18.31
C VAL A 359 -13.45 5.94 -17.94
N PRO A 360 -13.39 7.11 -18.62
CA PRO A 360 -14.42 8.13 -18.46
C PRO A 360 -15.78 7.63 -18.97
N THR A 361 -16.86 8.14 -18.41
CA THR A 361 -18.20 7.97 -18.97
C THR A 361 -18.48 9.04 -20.03
N MET A 362 -19.52 8.89 -20.80
CA MET A 362 -19.91 9.91 -21.80
C MET A 362 -20.30 11.24 -21.15
N ALA A 363 -20.86 11.20 -19.94
CA ALA A 363 -21.20 12.40 -19.16
C ALA A 363 -19.96 13.27 -18.81
N ALA A 364 -18.78 12.68 -18.78
CA ALA A 364 -17.54 13.43 -18.52
C ALA A 364 -17.22 14.43 -19.65
N GLY A 365 -17.59 14.12 -20.90
CA GLY A 365 -17.40 15.02 -22.05
C GLY A 365 -18.29 16.25 -22.03
N GLU A 366 -19.39 16.21 -21.31
CA GLU A 366 -20.35 17.32 -21.17
C GLU A 366 -20.10 18.15 -19.90
N THR A 367 -19.17 17.74 -19.06
CA THR A 367 -18.89 18.36 -17.76
C THR A 367 -17.96 19.54 -17.91
N ASP A 368 -18.27 20.66 -17.23
CA ASP A 368 -17.32 21.75 -17.07
C ASP A 368 -16.13 21.31 -16.19
N LEU A 369 -14.99 21.07 -16.83
CA LEU A 369 -13.79 20.59 -16.16
C LEU A 369 -13.24 21.61 -15.15
N GLU A 370 -13.44 22.88 -15.36
CA GLU A 370 -12.95 23.93 -14.46
C GLU A 370 -13.77 24.01 -13.17
N ALA A 371 -14.99 23.51 -13.17
CA ALA A 371 -15.81 23.37 -11.98
C ALA A 371 -15.39 22.18 -11.08
N LEU A 372 -14.56 21.26 -11.59
CA LEU A 372 -14.04 20.15 -10.80
C LEU A 372 -12.87 20.57 -9.92
N PRO A 373 -12.74 20.00 -8.70
CA PRO A 373 -11.52 20.12 -7.90
C PRO A 373 -10.27 19.72 -8.72
N ALA A 374 -9.16 20.42 -8.53
CA ALA A 374 -7.95 20.23 -9.33
C ALA A 374 -7.49 18.74 -9.39
N GLY A 375 -7.48 18.04 -8.26
CA GLY A 375 -7.07 16.63 -8.23
C GLY A 375 -7.99 15.72 -9.03
N GLU A 376 -9.31 15.93 -8.98
CA GLU A 376 -10.27 15.16 -9.78
C GLU A 376 -10.09 15.44 -11.27
N ARG A 377 -9.92 16.70 -11.66
CA ARG A 377 -9.68 17.12 -13.05
C ARG A 377 -8.40 16.50 -13.61
N GLU A 378 -7.31 16.49 -12.85
CA GLU A 378 -6.04 15.89 -13.26
C GLU A 378 -6.15 14.38 -13.41
N ILE A 379 -6.83 13.69 -12.51
CA ILE A 379 -7.08 12.24 -12.62
C ILE A 379 -7.96 11.94 -13.83
N LEU A 380 -9.03 12.71 -14.06
CA LEU A 380 -9.89 12.53 -15.25
C LEU A 380 -9.11 12.72 -16.55
N ARG A 381 -8.27 13.75 -16.64
CA ARG A 381 -7.38 13.97 -17.79
C ARG A 381 -6.37 12.83 -17.96
N LEU A 382 -5.79 12.31 -16.86
CA LEU A 382 -4.84 11.20 -16.90
C LEU A 382 -5.51 9.92 -17.43
N VAL A 383 -6.72 9.60 -16.95
CA VAL A 383 -7.52 8.46 -17.42
C VAL A 383 -7.88 8.62 -18.90
N SER A 384 -8.34 9.82 -19.30
CA SER A 384 -8.71 10.11 -20.69
C SER A 384 -7.51 9.97 -21.64
N ARG A 385 -6.35 10.48 -21.24
CA ARG A 385 -5.11 10.36 -22.02
C ARG A 385 -4.69 8.90 -22.18
N GLN A 386 -4.84 8.09 -21.14
CA GLN A 386 -4.55 6.66 -21.24
C GLN A 386 -5.45 5.95 -22.23
N VAL A 387 -6.74 6.32 -22.30
CA VAL A 387 -7.66 5.79 -23.33
C VAL A 387 -7.15 6.13 -24.72
N LEU A 388 -6.80 7.41 -24.98
CA LEU A 388 -6.26 7.83 -26.28
C LEU A 388 -5.01 7.05 -26.66
N MET A 389 -4.09 6.87 -25.72
CA MET A 389 -2.89 6.04 -25.95
C MET A 389 -3.27 4.59 -26.25
N ALA A 390 -4.17 4.01 -25.43
CA ALA A 390 -4.52 2.59 -25.51
C ALA A 390 -5.23 2.22 -26.82
N VAL A 391 -5.99 3.13 -27.42
CA VAL A 391 -6.70 2.88 -28.68
C VAL A 391 -5.91 3.33 -29.91
N SER A 392 -4.69 3.85 -29.74
CA SER A 392 -3.86 4.33 -30.84
C SER A 392 -3.02 3.23 -31.47
N ALA A 393 -2.53 3.50 -32.67
CA ALA A 393 -1.57 2.64 -33.36
C ALA A 393 -0.24 2.50 -32.59
N PRO A 394 0.54 1.46 -32.80
CA PRO A 394 1.85 1.29 -32.22
C PRO A 394 2.80 2.46 -32.56
N PHE A 395 3.71 2.76 -31.62
CA PHE A 395 4.84 3.63 -31.89
C PHE A 395 5.88 2.87 -32.71
N VAL A 396 6.23 3.39 -33.88
CA VAL A 396 7.17 2.72 -34.80
C VAL A 396 8.39 3.61 -35.06
N TYR A 397 9.57 3.03 -34.91
CA TYR A 397 10.84 3.71 -35.18
C TYR A 397 11.85 2.76 -35.84
N LEU A 398 12.81 3.36 -36.52
CA LEU A 398 14.03 2.69 -36.98
C LEU A 398 15.11 2.86 -35.90
N GLU A 399 15.65 1.77 -35.40
CA GLU A 399 16.87 1.75 -34.60
C GLU A 399 18.03 1.46 -35.56
N THR A 400 18.98 2.40 -35.64
CA THR A 400 20.21 2.24 -36.41
C THR A 400 21.34 1.95 -35.43
N GLU A 401 21.94 0.78 -35.52
CA GLU A 401 23.15 0.42 -34.75
C GLU A 401 24.32 0.40 -35.70
N VAL A 402 25.32 1.25 -35.41
CA VAL A 402 26.56 1.33 -36.18
C VAL A 402 27.67 0.77 -35.31
N LYS A 403 28.42 -0.20 -35.87
CA LYS A 403 29.67 -0.69 -35.24
C LYS A 403 30.84 -0.14 -36.03
N LEU A 404 31.87 0.27 -35.29
CA LEU A 404 33.09 0.84 -35.84
C LEU A 404 34.28 0.08 -35.26
N ASP A 405 35.30 -0.07 -36.09
CA ASP A 405 36.63 -0.54 -35.68
C ASP A 405 37.61 0.64 -35.74
N CYS A 406 38.31 0.88 -34.62
CA CYS A 406 39.38 1.85 -34.56
C CYS A 406 40.63 1.17 -34.01
N GLY A 407 41.57 0.81 -34.89
CA GLY A 407 42.81 0.14 -34.54
C GLY A 407 42.62 -1.24 -33.90
N GLY A 408 41.64 -2.03 -34.37
CA GLY A 408 41.29 -3.34 -33.88
C GLY A 408 40.36 -3.35 -32.62
N ASN A 409 39.88 -2.19 -32.24
CA ASN A 409 38.99 -2.06 -31.05
C ASN A 409 37.55 -1.67 -31.53
N ALA A 410 36.57 -2.37 -30.97
CA ALA A 410 35.17 -2.21 -31.33
C ALA A 410 34.49 -1.06 -30.56
N PHE A 411 33.80 -0.19 -31.31
CA PHE A 411 32.93 0.88 -30.77
C PHE A 411 31.53 0.75 -31.36
N SER A 412 30.55 1.29 -30.69
CA SER A 412 29.17 1.30 -31.19
C SER A 412 28.47 2.64 -30.98
N ALA A 413 27.63 3.00 -31.95
CA ALA A 413 26.70 4.12 -31.84
C ALA A 413 25.29 3.65 -32.13
N LYS A 414 24.28 4.22 -31.45
CA LYS A 414 22.87 3.91 -31.67
C LYS A 414 22.09 5.19 -31.96
N GLY A 415 21.34 5.13 -33.05
CA GLY A 415 20.40 6.17 -33.44
C GLY A 415 18.96 5.67 -33.41
N LYS A 416 18.04 6.62 -33.41
CA LYS A 416 16.61 6.35 -33.45
C LYS A 416 15.92 7.40 -34.28
N THR A 417 15.20 6.92 -35.33
CA THR A 417 14.39 7.77 -36.21
C THR A 417 12.94 7.36 -36.09
N VAL A 418 12.05 8.29 -35.69
CA VAL A 418 10.62 8.04 -35.54
C VAL A 418 9.98 7.91 -36.92
N VAL A 419 9.33 6.77 -37.17
CA VAL A 419 8.57 6.50 -38.40
C VAL A 419 7.10 6.83 -38.24
N GLN A 420 6.55 6.47 -37.07
CA GLN A 420 5.15 6.69 -36.73
C GLN A 420 5.04 7.02 -35.26
N PRO A 421 4.55 8.21 -34.86
CA PRO A 421 4.38 8.59 -33.45
C PRO A 421 3.45 7.66 -32.68
N GLY A 422 2.39 7.16 -33.35
CA GLY A 422 1.42 6.26 -32.74
C GLY A 422 0.92 6.77 -31.37
N TRP A 423 0.78 5.87 -30.42
CA TRP A 423 0.30 6.23 -29.07
C TRP A 423 1.17 7.26 -28.32
N LYS A 424 2.44 7.37 -28.67
CA LYS A 424 3.34 8.35 -28.02
C LYS A 424 3.01 9.81 -28.35
N ALA A 425 2.17 10.06 -29.34
CA ALA A 425 1.65 11.40 -29.62
C ALA A 425 0.82 11.97 -28.45
N TYR A 426 0.28 11.10 -27.58
CA TYR A 426 -0.49 11.46 -26.40
C TYR A 426 0.30 11.35 -25.09
N ALA A 427 1.54 10.87 -25.13
CA ALA A 427 2.41 10.77 -23.96
C ALA A 427 3.03 12.11 -23.60
N ASP A 428 3.32 12.33 -22.30
CA ASP A 428 3.99 13.56 -21.81
C ASP A 428 5.48 13.63 -22.18
N ALA A 429 6.01 12.68 -22.94
CA ALA A 429 7.41 12.63 -23.34
C ALA A 429 7.63 13.26 -24.72
N GLU A 430 8.60 14.15 -24.81
CA GLU A 430 9.03 14.66 -26.11
C GLU A 430 9.51 13.50 -27.01
N LEU A 431 8.98 13.45 -28.21
CA LEU A 431 9.45 12.55 -29.25
C LEU A 431 10.74 13.11 -29.82
N THR A 432 11.88 12.71 -29.26
CA THR A 432 13.18 13.14 -29.76
C THR A 432 13.71 12.14 -30.77
N ASP A 433 13.95 12.60 -31.98
CA ASP A 433 14.79 11.92 -32.95
C ASP A 433 16.26 12.05 -32.55
N LYS A 434 16.96 10.94 -32.51
CA LYS A 434 18.41 10.88 -32.34
C LYS A 434 18.98 10.14 -33.54
N ALA A 435 18.73 10.72 -34.72
CA ALA A 435 19.21 10.15 -35.98
C ALA A 435 20.73 10.17 -36.01
N LEU A 436 21.31 9.11 -36.53
CA LEU A 436 22.71 9.10 -36.95
C LEU A 436 22.80 9.60 -38.38
N PRO A 437 23.95 10.19 -38.81
CA PRO A 437 24.16 10.51 -40.21
C PRO A 437 24.12 9.24 -41.07
N GLU A 438 23.91 9.41 -42.37
CA GLU A 438 23.96 8.27 -43.30
C GLU A 438 25.39 7.72 -43.39
N LEU A 439 25.54 6.46 -42.97
CA LEU A 439 26.81 5.76 -42.90
C LEU A 439 26.72 4.47 -43.74
N SER A 440 27.83 4.10 -44.37
CA SER A 440 27.94 2.86 -45.17
C SER A 440 29.04 1.95 -44.58
N GLU A 441 28.84 0.64 -44.71
CA GLU A 441 29.89 -0.33 -44.34
C GLU A 441 31.16 -0.08 -45.18
N GLY A 442 32.32 -0.20 -44.54
CA GLY A 442 33.61 0.13 -45.12
C GLY A 442 33.98 1.62 -45.12
N GLN A 443 33.04 2.51 -44.80
CA GLN A 443 33.30 3.96 -44.72
C GLN A 443 34.34 4.24 -43.62
N SER A 444 35.34 5.08 -43.97
CA SER A 444 36.37 5.54 -43.05
C SER A 444 36.03 6.91 -42.51
N LEU A 445 36.01 7.04 -41.21
CA LEU A 445 35.62 8.27 -40.47
C LEU A 445 36.81 8.78 -39.63
N PRO A 446 37.25 10.03 -39.83
CA PRO A 446 38.27 10.60 -38.94
C PRO A 446 37.72 10.79 -37.55
N VAL A 447 38.45 10.34 -36.54
CA VAL A 447 38.13 10.59 -35.14
C VAL A 447 38.49 12.03 -34.77
N SER A 448 37.50 12.85 -34.48
CA SER A 448 37.65 14.27 -34.12
C SER A 448 38.25 14.45 -32.73
N SER A 449 37.79 13.65 -31.77
CA SER A 449 38.33 13.59 -30.41
C SER A 449 38.09 12.21 -29.78
N CYS A 450 38.93 11.88 -28.82
CA CYS A 450 38.78 10.66 -28.03
C CYS A 450 38.82 11.02 -26.54
N ALA A 451 37.80 10.61 -25.80
CA ALA A 451 37.68 10.93 -24.36
C ALA A 451 37.39 9.69 -23.52
N VAL A 452 38.08 9.57 -22.40
CA VAL A 452 37.77 8.60 -21.36
C VAL A 452 36.69 9.19 -20.43
N LYS A 453 35.60 8.49 -20.25
CA LYS A 453 34.53 8.85 -19.28
C LYS A 453 34.55 7.88 -18.11
N GLU A 454 34.72 8.41 -16.90
CA GLU A 454 34.52 7.67 -15.67
C GLU A 454 33.03 7.54 -15.37
N GLY A 455 32.61 6.35 -15.04
CA GLY A 455 31.27 6.06 -14.54
C GLY A 455 31.35 5.28 -13.24
N ARG A 456 30.32 5.34 -12.45
CA ARG A 456 30.18 4.52 -11.23
C ARG A 456 28.84 3.81 -11.25
N THR A 457 28.82 2.57 -10.81
CA THR A 457 27.56 1.87 -10.55
C THR A 457 26.82 2.58 -9.43
N THR A 458 25.49 2.54 -9.47
CA THR A 458 24.64 3.20 -8.47
C THR A 458 23.81 2.16 -7.73
N PRO A 459 23.52 2.37 -6.42
CA PRO A 459 22.64 1.49 -5.68
C PRO A 459 21.23 1.47 -6.26
N PRO A 460 20.44 0.44 -5.92
CA PRO A 460 19.00 0.47 -6.19
C PRO A 460 18.38 1.75 -5.65
N LYS A 461 17.35 2.27 -6.32
CA LYS A 461 16.64 3.45 -5.83
C LYS A 461 15.72 3.06 -4.67
N HIS A 462 15.57 3.96 -3.69
CA HIS A 462 14.52 3.84 -2.68
C HIS A 462 13.15 3.69 -3.35
N PHE A 463 12.24 3.01 -2.69
CA PHE A 463 10.87 2.94 -3.17
C PHE A 463 10.19 4.31 -3.17
N THR A 464 9.41 4.58 -4.21
CA THR A 464 8.31 5.55 -4.23
C THR A 464 7.00 4.77 -4.10
N GLU A 465 5.86 5.44 -3.97
CA GLU A 465 4.58 4.69 -3.99
C GLU A 465 4.37 3.96 -5.31
N ASP A 466 4.72 4.56 -6.47
CA ASP A 466 4.71 3.87 -7.77
C ASP A 466 5.49 2.55 -7.72
N THR A 467 6.75 2.60 -7.32
CA THR A 467 7.61 1.41 -7.36
C THR A 467 7.29 0.40 -6.27
N LEU A 468 6.78 0.84 -5.11
CA LEU A 468 6.31 -0.06 -4.06
C LEU A 468 5.01 -0.77 -4.48
N LEU A 469 4.05 -0.06 -5.08
CA LEU A 469 2.84 -0.69 -5.63
C LEU A 469 3.17 -1.74 -6.68
N SER A 470 4.16 -1.45 -7.56
CA SER A 470 4.66 -2.43 -8.52
C SER A 470 5.29 -3.65 -7.85
N ALA A 471 6.10 -3.43 -6.80
CA ALA A 471 6.71 -4.52 -6.04
C ALA A 471 5.64 -5.35 -5.30
N MET A 472 4.64 -4.71 -4.70
CA MET A 472 3.50 -5.42 -4.08
C MET A 472 2.74 -6.27 -5.08
N GLU A 473 2.49 -5.75 -6.29
CA GLU A 473 1.77 -6.46 -7.35
C GLU A 473 2.53 -7.67 -7.89
N THR A 474 3.87 -7.61 -7.89
CA THR A 474 4.72 -8.66 -8.42
C THR A 474 5.30 -9.59 -7.35
N ALA A 475 5.12 -9.26 -6.07
CA ALA A 475 5.65 -10.03 -4.94
C ALA A 475 5.21 -11.50 -5.00
N GLY A 476 6.16 -12.43 -4.81
CA GLY A 476 5.93 -13.87 -4.81
C GLY A 476 5.67 -14.51 -6.19
N LYS A 477 5.70 -13.74 -7.29
CA LYS A 477 5.43 -14.29 -8.63
C LYS A 477 6.48 -15.31 -9.11
N GLU A 478 7.71 -15.20 -8.64
CA GLU A 478 8.81 -16.10 -9.02
C GLU A 478 8.72 -17.43 -8.30
N ASP A 479 8.15 -17.45 -7.09
CA ASP A 479 8.07 -18.60 -6.20
C ASP A 479 6.75 -19.39 -6.34
N MET A 480 5.81 -18.88 -7.14
CA MET A 480 4.48 -19.50 -7.34
C MET A 480 4.44 -20.43 -8.55
N PRO A 481 3.63 -21.52 -8.51
CA PRO A 481 3.34 -22.33 -9.68
C PRO A 481 2.86 -21.46 -10.86
N LYS A 482 3.22 -21.87 -12.09
CA LYS A 482 2.88 -21.10 -13.32
C LYS A 482 1.37 -20.93 -13.52
N ASP A 483 0.58 -21.84 -12.96
CA ASP A 483 -0.89 -21.93 -13.10
C ASP A 483 -1.62 -21.20 -11.95
N ALA A 484 -0.92 -20.70 -10.91
CA ALA A 484 -1.53 -19.98 -9.81
C ALA A 484 -1.88 -18.53 -10.23
N GLU A 485 -3.04 -18.04 -9.79
CA GLU A 485 -3.44 -16.64 -9.98
C GLU A 485 -2.52 -15.72 -9.19
N ARG A 486 -1.60 -15.04 -9.89
CA ARG A 486 -0.48 -14.29 -9.31
C ARG A 486 -0.92 -12.89 -8.85
N LYS A 487 -1.62 -12.78 -7.72
CA LYS A 487 -2.20 -11.52 -7.22
C LYS A 487 -1.23 -10.62 -6.42
N GLY A 488 -0.06 -11.12 -6.00
CA GLY A 488 0.90 -10.36 -5.19
C GLY A 488 0.38 -10.03 -3.77
N LEU A 489 0.91 -8.96 -3.17
CA LEU A 489 0.53 -8.48 -1.84
C LEU A 489 -0.66 -7.54 -1.91
N GLY A 490 -1.77 -7.94 -1.32
CA GLY A 490 -3.01 -7.18 -1.30
C GLY A 490 -3.70 -7.08 -2.66
N THR A 491 -4.92 -6.60 -2.66
CA THR A 491 -5.70 -6.31 -3.87
C THR A 491 -5.52 -4.84 -4.28
N PRO A 492 -5.85 -4.43 -5.51
CA PRO A 492 -5.84 -3.03 -5.91
C PRO A 492 -6.58 -2.13 -4.91
N ALA A 493 -7.72 -2.58 -4.39
CA ALA A 493 -8.54 -1.85 -3.42
C ALA A 493 -7.86 -1.62 -2.06
N THR A 494 -6.92 -2.48 -1.64
CA THR A 494 -6.34 -2.48 -0.29
C THR A 494 -4.90 -1.97 -0.21
N ARG A 495 -4.14 -1.98 -1.31
CA ARG A 495 -2.71 -1.59 -1.32
C ARG A 495 -2.46 -0.18 -0.80
N ALA A 496 -3.29 0.79 -1.21
CA ALA A 496 -3.19 2.17 -0.72
C ALA A 496 -3.34 2.25 0.80
N ALA A 497 -4.36 1.60 1.37
CA ALA A 497 -4.60 1.56 2.81
C ALA A 497 -3.46 0.88 3.59
N VAL A 498 -2.81 -0.13 3.01
CA VAL A 498 -1.62 -0.78 3.61
C VAL A 498 -0.46 0.21 3.71
N ILE A 499 -0.19 0.97 2.66
CA ILE A 499 0.87 2.00 2.67
C ILE A 499 0.56 3.07 3.71
N GLU A 500 -0.67 3.60 3.73
CA GLU A 500 -1.10 4.58 4.73
C GLU A 500 -0.98 4.03 6.17
N LYS A 501 -1.34 2.77 6.39
CA LYS A 501 -1.22 2.12 7.71
C LYS A 501 0.24 2.04 8.16
N LEU A 502 1.18 1.69 7.27
CA LEU A 502 2.61 1.66 7.59
C LEU A 502 3.14 3.05 8.00
N VAL A 503 2.69 4.10 7.32
CA VAL A 503 3.07 5.48 7.64
C VAL A 503 2.41 5.95 8.94
N ALA A 504 1.10 5.71 9.11
CA ALA A 504 0.35 6.12 10.30
C ALA A 504 0.84 5.42 11.60
N THR A 505 1.27 4.15 11.50
CA THR A 505 1.84 3.41 12.64
C THR A 505 3.31 3.75 12.92
N GLY A 506 3.95 4.56 12.05
CA GLY A 506 5.34 4.98 12.20
C GLY A 506 6.36 3.88 11.89
N PHE A 507 5.99 2.84 11.14
CA PHE A 507 6.92 1.81 10.65
C PHE A 507 7.59 2.19 9.34
N ALA A 508 6.96 3.07 8.56
CA ALA A 508 7.54 3.70 7.38
C ALA A 508 7.30 5.21 7.41
N GLU A 509 8.07 5.94 6.65
CA GLU A 509 7.88 7.38 6.50
C GLU A 509 8.07 7.84 5.06
N ARG A 510 7.42 8.96 4.72
CA ARG A 510 7.56 9.63 3.43
C ARG A 510 8.65 10.69 3.54
N ARG A 511 9.80 10.49 2.87
CA ARG A 511 10.90 11.47 2.79
C ARG A 511 10.88 12.20 1.47
N LYS A 512 10.77 13.53 1.50
CA LYS A 512 10.89 14.35 0.30
C LYS A 512 12.31 14.30 -0.26
N ALA A 513 12.44 14.06 -1.56
CA ALA A 513 13.66 14.17 -2.33
C ALA A 513 13.46 15.23 -3.44
N LYS A 514 14.52 15.65 -4.13
CA LYS A 514 14.47 16.78 -5.11
C LYS A 514 13.30 16.72 -6.11
N LYS A 515 12.92 15.54 -6.59
CA LYS A 515 11.87 15.35 -7.62
C LYS A 515 10.84 14.26 -7.27
N SER A 516 10.92 13.66 -6.09
CA SER A 516 10.04 12.55 -5.71
C SER A 516 9.88 12.45 -4.20
N VAL A 517 8.85 11.75 -3.75
CA VAL A 517 8.68 11.34 -2.36
C VAL A 517 9.09 9.87 -2.25
N ARG A 518 10.01 9.58 -1.35
CA ARG A 518 10.51 8.22 -1.08
C ARG A 518 9.78 7.63 0.11
N LEU A 519 9.53 6.34 0.06
CA LEU A 519 9.08 5.54 1.20
C LEU A 519 10.28 4.81 1.76
N VAL A 520 10.58 5.04 3.05
CA VAL A 520 11.70 4.39 3.74
C VAL A 520 11.21 3.80 5.07
N PRO A 521 11.75 2.65 5.50
CA PRO A 521 11.42 2.11 6.81
C PRO A 521 12.01 3.01 7.90
N THR A 522 11.32 3.11 9.03
CA THR A 522 11.87 3.72 10.25
C THR A 522 12.68 2.68 11.03
N GLU A 523 13.43 3.12 12.05
CA GLU A 523 14.11 2.20 12.99
C GLU A 523 13.10 1.22 13.63
N ALA A 524 11.89 1.68 13.95
CA ALA A 524 10.84 0.83 14.48
C ALA A 524 10.35 -0.21 13.45
N GLY A 525 10.30 0.17 12.17
CA GLY A 525 9.94 -0.74 11.08
C GLY A 525 11.02 -1.81 10.86
N VAL A 526 12.29 -1.40 10.84
CA VAL A 526 13.43 -2.34 10.75
C VAL A 526 13.41 -3.31 11.93
N SER A 527 13.26 -2.79 13.15
CA SER A 527 13.20 -3.60 14.37
C SER A 527 12.06 -4.62 14.33
N LEU A 528 10.86 -4.21 13.84
CA LEU A 528 9.73 -5.13 13.71
C LEU A 528 10.07 -6.29 12.77
N ILE A 529 10.60 -6.01 11.58
CA ILE A 529 10.93 -7.06 10.61
C ILE A 529 12.05 -7.97 11.13
N THR A 530 13.03 -7.43 11.86
CA THR A 530 14.12 -8.23 12.43
C THR A 530 13.61 -9.29 13.42
N VAL A 531 12.51 -9.04 14.13
CA VAL A 531 11.99 -9.96 15.16
C VAL A 531 10.82 -10.83 14.70
N LEU A 532 10.25 -10.54 13.53
CA LEU A 532 9.17 -11.37 12.98
C LEU A 532 9.72 -12.66 12.36
N PRO A 533 9.04 -13.80 12.50
CA PRO A 533 9.38 -15.01 11.76
C PRO A 533 9.20 -14.79 10.25
N GLU A 534 10.02 -15.47 9.46
CA GLU A 534 10.05 -15.36 7.99
C GLU A 534 8.67 -15.57 7.35
N GLN A 535 7.88 -16.49 7.88
CA GLN A 535 6.52 -16.76 7.40
C GLN A 535 5.62 -15.51 7.38
N LEU A 536 5.75 -14.61 8.38
CA LEU A 536 4.97 -13.36 8.44
C LEU A 536 5.59 -12.22 7.62
N GLN A 537 6.80 -12.40 7.12
CA GLN A 537 7.50 -11.46 6.25
C GLN A 537 7.34 -11.82 4.77
N SER A 538 7.02 -13.09 4.47
CA SER A 538 6.96 -13.61 3.12
C SER A 538 5.64 -13.23 2.43
N PRO A 539 5.66 -12.83 1.15
CA PRO A 539 4.47 -12.66 0.34
C PRO A 539 3.76 -13.99 0.00
N LEU A 540 4.45 -15.12 0.13
CA LEU A 540 3.91 -16.45 -0.22
C LEU A 540 2.69 -16.81 0.61
N LEU A 541 2.69 -16.51 1.92
CA LEU A 541 1.52 -16.73 2.77
C LEU A 541 0.28 -16.01 2.24
N THR A 542 0.46 -14.76 1.79
CA THR A 542 -0.65 -13.99 1.22
C THR A 542 -1.15 -14.60 -0.09
N ALA A 543 -0.24 -15.03 -0.93
CA ALA A 543 -0.55 -15.63 -2.21
C ALA A 543 -1.29 -16.97 -2.06
N GLU A 544 -0.84 -17.83 -1.15
CA GLU A 544 -1.50 -19.09 -0.81
C GLU A 544 -2.93 -18.88 -0.30
N TRP A 545 -3.12 -17.89 0.58
CA TRP A 545 -4.46 -17.56 1.07
C TRP A 545 -5.38 -17.06 -0.03
N GLU A 546 -4.92 -16.15 -0.91
CA GLU A 546 -5.76 -15.66 -2.00
C GLU A 546 -6.15 -16.78 -2.97
N HIS A 547 -5.27 -17.76 -3.19
CA HIS A 547 -5.59 -18.96 -3.95
C HIS A 547 -6.70 -19.77 -3.28
N ARG A 548 -6.54 -20.12 -2.01
CA ARG A 548 -7.55 -20.88 -1.25
C ARG A 548 -8.86 -20.11 -1.09
N LEU A 549 -8.83 -18.79 -0.95
CA LEU A 549 -10.04 -17.96 -0.96
C LEU A 549 -10.74 -17.96 -2.32
N LYS A 550 -10.00 -18.09 -3.42
CA LYS A 550 -10.59 -18.28 -4.76
C LYS A 550 -11.22 -19.65 -4.91
N GLU A 551 -10.61 -20.71 -4.36
CA GLU A 551 -11.21 -22.05 -4.33
C GLU A 551 -12.54 -22.06 -3.54
N ILE A 552 -12.64 -21.30 -2.42
CA ILE A 552 -13.91 -21.12 -1.69
C ILE A 552 -14.95 -20.42 -2.58
N GLU A 553 -14.56 -19.36 -3.30
CA GLU A 553 -15.44 -18.63 -4.21
C GLU A 553 -15.96 -19.51 -5.34
N CYS A 554 -15.12 -20.40 -5.86
CA CYS A 554 -15.51 -21.40 -6.87
C CYS A 554 -16.30 -22.59 -6.29
N GLY A 555 -16.38 -22.75 -4.95
CA GLY A 555 -17.03 -23.88 -4.29
C GLY A 555 -16.19 -25.16 -4.26
N GLU A 556 -14.89 -25.04 -4.50
CA GLU A 556 -13.93 -26.16 -4.52
C GLU A 556 -13.34 -26.45 -3.14
N LEU A 557 -13.33 -25.47 -2.24
CA LEU A 557 -12.83 -25.58 -0.86
C LEU A 557 -13.90 -25.17 0.14
N GLY A 558 -14.01 -25.90 1.25
CA GLY A 558 -14.89 -25.57 2.37
C GLY A 558 -14.35 -24.39 3.21
N ALA A 559 -15.23 -23.46 3.58
CA ALA A 559 -14.87 -22.31 4.44
C ALA A 559 -14.30 -22.76 5.80
N ASP A 560 -14.86 -23.80 6.42
CA ASP A 560 -14.42 -24.31 7.73
C ASP A 560 -13.05 -24.98 7.65
N GLU A 561 -12.74 -25.67 6.56
CA GLU A 561 -11.41 -26.27 6.32
C GLU A 561 -10.33 -25.20 6.22
N PHE A 562 -10.60 -24.14 5.49
CA PHE A 562 -9.67 -22.99 5.40
C PHE A 562 -9.42 -22.37 6.78
N LEU A 563 -10.49 -22.09 7.54
CA LEU A 563 -10.37 -21.47 8.87
C LEU A 563 -9.70 -22.39 9.90
N ALA A 564 -9.89 -23.71 9.81
CA ALA A 564 -9.17 -24.69 10.65
C ALA A 564 -7.65 -24.59 10.42
N GLY A 565 -7.20 -24.56 9.16
CA GLY A 565 -5.79 -24.38 8.84
C GLY A 565 -5.20 -23.07 9.38
N ILE A 566 -5.98 -21.97 9.37
CA ILE A 566 -5.57 -20.69 9.97
C ILE A 566 -5.45 -20.77 11.49
N ARG A 567 -6.40 -21.44 12.17
CA ARG A 567 -6.35 -21.67 13.63
C ARG A 567 -5.10 -22.46 14.02
N ASP A 568 -4.78 -23.52 13.29
CA ASP A 568 -3.60 -24.34 13.52
C ASP A 568 -2.30 -23.54 13.33
N MET A 569 -2.23 -22.74 12.27
CA MET A 569 -1.10 -21.84 12.01
C MET A 569 -0.91 -20.84 13.16
N VAL A 570 -1.98 -20.20 13.63
CA VAL A 570 -1.93 -19.23 14.74
C VAL A 570 -1.52 -19.93 16.04
N ALA A 571 -2.02 -21.13 16.31
CA ALA A 571 -1.64 -21.91 17.49
C ALA A 571 -0.15 -22.26 17.46
N ALA A 572 0.37 -22.70 16.30
CA ALA A 572 1.79 -22.97 16.10
C ALA A 572 2.63 -21.70 16.29
N LEU A 573 2.23 -20.57 15.70
CA LEU A 573 2.92 -19.30 15.85
C LEU A 573 3.08 -18.91 17.35
N VAL A 574 2.02 -19.02 18.13
CA VAL A 574 2.04 -18.66 19.57
C VAL A 574 2.92 -19.62 20.37
N ARG A 575 2.83 -20.91 20.08
CA ARG A 575 3.60 -21.96 20.76
C ARG A 575 5.11 -21.83 20.50
N ASP A 576 5.49 -21.61 19.25
CA ASP A 576 6.87 -21.72 18.78
C ASP A 576 7.62 -20.38 18.84
N ALA A 577 6.91 -19.26 19.13
CA ALA A 577 7.53 -17.94 19.21
C ALA A 577 8.46 -17.83 20.42
N ALA A 578 9.72 -17.48 20.14
CA ALA A 578 10.75 -17.17 21.13
C ALA A 578 11.32 -15.76 20.89
N PRO A 579 11.75 -15.05 21.94
CA PRO A 579 12.43 -13.78 21.77
C PRO A 579 13.72 -13.98 20.96
N VAL A 580 14.01 -13.02 20.08
CA VAL A 580 15.29 -12.97 19.37
C VAL A 580 16.36 -12.46 20.34
N ASP A 581 17.53 -13.12 20.38
CA ASP A 581 18.64 -12.73 21.23
C ASP A 581 19.12 -11.31 20.88
N GLY A 582 19.31 -10.48 21.91
CA GLY A 582 19.75 -9.09 21.74
C GLY A 582 18.66 -8.11 21.26
N ALA A 583 17.42 -8.56 21.09
CA ALA A 583 16.32 -7.68 20.64
C ALA A 583 16.01 -6.52 21.61
N GLU A 584 16.50 -6.52 22.82
CA GLU A 584 16.39 -5.42 23.79
C GLU A 584 16.94 -4.09 23.23
N VAL A 585 17.94 -4.16 22.37
CA VAL A 585 18.56 -3.00 21.71
C VAL A 585 17.65 -2.45 20.60
N LEU A 586 16.83 -3.29 20.00
CA LEU A 586 15.96 -2.94 18.86
C LEU A 586 14.76 -2.11 19.27
N PHE A 587 14.34 -2.17 20.56
CA PHE A 587 13.17 -1.50 21.06
C PHE A 587 13.49 -0.62 22.27
N PRO A 588 14.34 0.41 22.13
CA PRO A 588 14.64 1.32 23.23
C PRO A 588 13.35 1.95 23.75
N SER A 589 13.23 2.10 25.04
CA SER A 589 11.99 2.56 25.71
C SER A 589 11.52 3.97 25.27
N GLY A 590 12.34 4.69 24.54
CA GLY A 590 12.09 6.11 24.18
C GLY A 590 12.09 7.05 25.37
N ARG A 591 12.35 6.52 26.58
CA ARG A 591 12.42 7.30 27.81
C ARG A 591 13.77 7.98 27.93
N PRO A 592 13.83 9.19 28.52
CA PRO A 592 15.11 9.86 28.72
C PRO A 592 16.08 9.00 29.52
N VAL A 593 17.20 8.66 28.91
CA VAL A 593 18.30 7.93 29.60
C VAL A 593 18.96 8.88 30.60
N VAL A 594 19.21 8.40 31.82
CA VAL A 594 19.81 9.18 32.90
C VAL A 594 21.19 8.66 33.32
N GLY A 595 21.57 7.45 32.92
CA GLY A 595 22.86 6.85 33.22
C GLY A 595 22.89 5.35 32.94
N LYS A 596 23.97 4.68 33.35
CA LYS A 596 24.12 3.22 33.26
C LYS A 596 23.75 2.54 34.56
N CYS A 597 23.13 1.37 34.48
CA CYS A 597 22.77 0.57 35.63
C CYS A 597 24.02 0.02 36.35
N PRO A 598 24.16 0.23 37.64
CA PRO A 598 25.34 -0.25 38.38
C PRO A 598 25.39 -1.78 38.50
N ARG A 599 24.24 -2.48 38.34
CA ARG A 599 24.17 -3.94 38.44
C ARG A 599 24.56 -4.64 37.12
N CYS A 600 24.12 -4.11 35.99
CA CYS A 600 24.23 -4.85 34.71
C CYS A 600 24.70 -4.01 33.52
N GLY A 601 25.04 -2.74 33.72
CA GLY A 601 25.56 -1.84 32.70
C GLY A 601 24.53 -1.34 31.66
N ALA A 602 23.28 -1.85 31.65
CA ALA A 602 22.23 -1.39 30.76
C ALA A 602 21.78 0.05 31.08
N GLN A 603 21.03 0.67 30.22
CA GLN A 603 20.54 2.03 30.40
C GLN A 603 19.53 2.11 31.56
N VAL A 604 19.58 3.20 32.33
CA VAL A 604 18.57 3.57 33.33
C VAL A 604 17.76 4.73 32.78
N THR A 605 16.45 4.56 32.74
CA THR A 605 15.52 5.51 32.14
C THR A 605 14.54 6.10 33.15
N GLU A 606 14.05 7.31 32.85
CA GLU A 606 13.08 8.00 33.69
C GLU A 606 11.67 7.47 33.45
N SER A 607 10.91 7.29 34.53
CA SER A 607 9.48 6.93 34.57
C SER A 607 8.72 7.83 35.51
N LYS A 608 7.38 7.80 35.46
CA LYS A 608 6.50 8.55 36.37
C LYS A 608 6.84 8.29 37.85
N ASN A 609 7.13 7.05 38.21
CA ASN A 609 7.32 6.61 39.60
C ASN A 609 8.78 6.56 40.05
N GLY A 610 9.76 6.79 39.16
CA GLY A 610 11.18 6.69 39.47
C GLY A 610 12.07 6.48 38.23
N TYR A 611 13.25 5.93 38.47
CA TYR A 611 14.25 5.64 37.47
C TYR A 611 14.60 4.15 37.49
N PHE A 612 14.46 3.48 36.36
CA PHE A 612 14.53 2.03 36.28
C PHE A 612 15.49 1.56 35.20
N CYS A 613 16.16 0.44 35.47
CA CYS A 613 16.95 -0.25 34.45
C CYS A 613 16.06 -0.76 33.33
N GLU A 614 16.50 -0.57 32.09
CA GLU A 614 15.77 -1.09 30.91
C GLU A 614 15.79 -2.61 30.85
N ARG A 615 16.87 -3.23 31.32
CA ARG A 615 16.95 -4.69 31.39
C ARG A 615 16.07 -5.21 32.50
N ARG A 616 14.88 -5.72 32.17
CA ARG A 616 13.87 -6.16 33.13
C ARG A 616 14.30 -7.28 34.07
N SER A 617 15.20 -8.14 33.63
CA SER A 617 15.80 -9.19 34.48
C SER A 617 16.62 -8.59 35.62
N CYS A 618 17.13 -7.37 35.50
CA CYS A 618 17.99 -6.72 36.44
C CYS A 618 17.27 -6.19 37.71
N LYS A 619 16.01 -5.82 37.60
CA LYS A 619 15.17 -5.27 38.69
C LYS A 619 15.76 -4.06 39.43
N PHE A 620 16.84 -3.42 38.96
CA PHE A 620 17.36 -2.19 39.54
C PHE A 620 16.37 -1.03 39.35
N GLY A 621 16.12 -0.29 40.42
CA GLY A 621 15.23 0.87 40.38
C GLY A 621 15.38 1.83 41.54
N LEU A 622 15.29 3.13 41.25
CA LEU A 622 15.30 4.23 42.19
C LEU A 622 13.90 4.86 42.23
N TRP A 623 13.16 4.56 43.26
CA TRP A 623 11.78 5.00 43.42
C TRP A 623 11.69 6.43 43.97
N ARG A 624 10.78 7.27 43.45
CA ARG A 624 10.56 8.66 43.90
C ARG A 624 9.91 8.71 45.27
N ASP A 625 9.13 7.69 45.63
CA ASP A 625 8.44 7.54 46.93
C ASP A 625 9.22 6.70 47.94
N ASN A 626 10.54 6.55 47.75
CA ASN A 626 11.40 5.85 48.69
C ASN A 626 11.30 6.47 50.08
N ARG A 627 11.12 5.62 51.12
CA ARG A 627 10.91 6.05 52.51
C ARG A 627 12.01 7.00 53.04
N PHE A 628 13.25 6.79 52.66
CA PHE A 628 14.36 7.68 53.04
C PHE A 628 14.17 9.08 52.42
N LEU A 629 13.88 9.16 51.15
CA LEU A 629 13.67 10.44 50.45
C LEU A 629 12.47 11.20 51.00
N VAL A 630 11.38 10.49 51.26
CA VAL A 630 10.16 11.07 51.87
C VAL A 630 10.44 11.61 53.27
N ALA A 631 11.10 10.83 54.14
CA ALA A 631 11.47 11.25 55.50
C ALA A 631 12.42 12.46 55.52
N LYS A 632 13.27 12.57 54.50
CA LYS A 632 14.20 13.71 54.33
C LYS A 632 13.62 14.87 53.54
N LYS A 633 12.36 14.80 53.13
CA LYS A 633 11.66 15.78 52.26
C LYS A 633 12.41 16.10 50.96
N LEU A 634 13.07 15.10 50.40
CA LEU A 634 13.86 15.22 49.18
C LEU A 634 13.10 14.70 47.97
N SER A 635 13.23 15.42 46.85
CA SER A 635 12.75 14.99 45.55
C SER A 635 13.89 14.45 44.71
N LEU A 636 13.74 13.25 44.17
CA LEU A 636 14.72 12.62 43.29
C LEU A 636 14.69 13.29 41.90
N THR A 637 15.68 14.14 41.65
CA THR A 637 15.81 14.86 40.36
C THR A 637 16.68 14.08 39.36
N LYS A 638 16.49 14.33 38.08
CA LYS A 638 17.31 13.73 37.02
C LYS A 638 18.81 13.95 37.24
N LYS A 639 19.22 15.15 37.67
CA LYS A 639 20.61 15.51 37.91
C LYS A 639 21.17 14.69 39.13
N MET A 640 20.42 14.55 40.19
CA MET A 640 20.82 13.71 41.35
C MET A 640 21.00 12.26 40.94
N VAL A 641 20.05 11.71 40.16
CA VAL A 641 20.12 10.32 39.70
C VAL A 641 21.32 10.11 38.77
N SER A 642 21.62 11.03 37.87
CA SER A 642 22.82 10.94 37.02
C SER A 642 24.09 10.89 37.89
N SER A 643 24.25 11.75 38.90
CA SER A 643 25.40 11.73 39.82
C SER A 643 25.44 10.44 40.63
N LEU A 644 24.29 9.96 41.15
CA LEU A 644 24.22 8.68 41.87
C LEU A 644 24.65 7.47 41.04
N LEU A 645 24.34 7.49 39.75
CA LEU A 645 24.71 6.39 38.82
C LEU A 645 26.16 6.47 38.33
N THR A 646 26.76 7.68 38.25
CA THR A 646 28.13 7.87 37.76
C THR A 646 29.17 7.92 38.87
N GLU A 647 28.86 8.60 39.97
CA GLU A 647 29.79 8.86 41.06
C GLU A 647 29.46 8.10 42.35
N GLY A 648 28.33 7.38 42.37
CA GLY A 648 27.81 6.70 43.53
C GLY A 648 27.22 7.64 44.62
N ARG A 649 27.39 8.97 44.45
CA ARG A 649 26.88 10.00 45.37
C ARG A 649 26.32 11.21 44.64
N ALA A 650 25.42 11.93 45.29
CA ALA A 650 24.86 13.17 44.78
C ALA A 650 24.69 14.20 45.89
N TYR A 651 24.98 15.47 45.59
CA TYR A 651 24.74 16.57 46.53
C TYR A 651 23.25 16.86 46.63
N ALA A 652 22.74 16.97 47.86
CA ALA A 652 21.38 17.32 48.18
C ALA A 652 21.33 18.53 49.14
N SER A 653 20.69 19.61 48.69
CA SER A 653 20.42 20.76 49.53
C SER A 653 19.07 20.64 50.21
N GLY A 654 18.96 21.19 51.46
CA GLY A 654 17.71 21.26 52.16
C GLY A 654 17.23 19.91 52.74
N VAL A 655 18.14 19.01 53.08
CA VAL A 655 17.85 17.71 53.73
C VAL A 655 17.21 17.95 55.10
N TYR A 656 15.99 17.44 55.30
CA TYR A 656 15.24 17.67 56.55
C TYR A 656 15.75 16.77 57.69
N SER A 657 15.96 17.36 58.87
CA SER A 657 16.30 16.65 60.10
C SER A 657 15.09 16.54 61.03
N GLU A 658 14.59 15.33 61.24
CA GLU A 658 13.49 15.07 62.15
C GLU A 658 13.84 15.43 63.61
N LYS A 659 15.14 15.29 64.02
CA LYS A 659 15.59 15.58 65.39
C LYS A 659 15.62 17.08 65.70
N THR A 660 15.94 17.92 64.71
CA THR A 660 16.14 19.36 64.98
C THR A 660 15.07 20.24 64.31
N GLY A 661 14.24 19.69 63.46
CA GLY A 661 13.24 20.41 62.65
C GLY A 661 13.85 21.37 61.61
N LYS A 662 15.16 21.35 61.41
CA LYS A 662 15.89 22.25 60.49
C LYS A 662 16.36 21.49 59.26
N THR A 663 16.69 22.24 58.22
CA THR A 663 17.31 21.70 57.00
C THR A 663 18.82 21.93 56.99
N TYR A 664 19.55 21.04 56.33
CA TYR A 664 20.99 21.09 56.13
C TYR A 664 21.32 20.51 54.77
N ASP A 665 22.57 20.68 54.31
CA ASP A 665 23.07 20.14 53.06
C ASP A 665 23.96 18.94 53.33
N ALA A 666 23.85 17.89 52.54
CA ALA A 666 24.65 16.68 52.63
C ALA A 666 24.77 15.97 51.30
N PHE A 667 25.73 15.05 51.20
CA PHE A 667 25.73 14.08 50.12
C PHE A 667 24.81 12.91 50.41
N ILE A 668 24.14 12.42 49.40
CA ILE A 668 23.40 11.14 49.41
C ILE A 668 24.24 10.14 48.64
N VAL A 669 24.50 8.99 49.25
CA VAL A 669 25.23 7.86 48.64
C VAL A 669 24.21 6.78 48.32
N LEU A 670 24.35 6.22 47.12
CA LEU A 670 23.58 5.06 46.67
C LEU A 670 24.24 3.79 47.17
N GLU A 671 23.51 3.01 47.98
CA GLU A 671 23.90 1.67 48.37
C GLU A 671 23.02 0.65 47.68
N ASP A 672 23.64 -0.34 47.04
CA ASP A 672 22.95 -1.39 46.31
C ASP A 672 23.54 -2.76 46.66
N ASP A 673 22.67 -3.64 47.18
CA ASP A 673 23.07 -5.00 47.60
C ASP A 673 22.81 -6.07 46.50
N GLY A 674 22.44 -5.62 45.29
CA GLY A 674 22.05 -6.51 44.19
C GLY A 674 20.57 -6.91 44.19
N ALA A 675 19.88 -6.81 45.34
CA ALA A 675 18.45 -7.06 45.46
C ALA A 675 17.66 -5.75 45.67
N ARG A 676 18.19 -4.85 46.49
CA ARG A 676 17.54 -3.57 46.87
C ARG A 676 18.52 -2.42 46.78
N SER A 677 18.01 -1.27 46.31
CA SER A 677 18.71 0.00 46.33
C SER A 677 18.26 0.83 47.53
N SER A 678 19.19 1.38 48.30
CA SER A 678 18.95 2.24 49.46
C SER A 678 19.83 3.49 49.41
N TYR A 679 19.58 4.43 50.34
CA TYR A 679 20.31 5.70 50.39
C TYR A 679 20.86 5.92 51.79
N LYS A 680 22.06 6.49 51.87
CA LYS A 680 22.74 6.88 53.07
C LYS A 680 23.20 8.33 52.99
N LEU A 681 23.24 9.03 54.13
CA LEU A 681 23.83 10.36 54.23
C LEU A 681 25.33 10.26 54.40
N ASP A 682 26.05 11.08 53.65
CA ASP A 682 27.48 11.28 53.82
C ASP A 682 27.75 12.78 54.08
N PHE A 683 28.45 13.06 55.11
CA PHE A 683 28.81 14.41 55.59
C PHE A 683 30.27 14.77 55.25
N THR A 684 30.99 13.90 54.58
CA THR A 684 32.37 14.21 54.10
C THR A 684 32.29 15.18 52.94
N LYS A 685 33.08 16.28 53.07
CA LYS A 685 33.16 17.34 52.08
C LYS A 685 33.92 16.91 50.83
#